data_16311ceda7d30f5dcd3a69f354bbffaf
#
_entry.id   16311ceda7d30f5dcd3a69f354bbffaf
#
_cell.length_a   1.000
_cell.length_b   1.000
_cell.length_c   1.000
_cell.angle_alpha   90.00
_cell.angle_beta   90.00
_cell.angle_gamma   90.00
#
_symmetry.space_group_name_H-M   'P 1'
#
loop_
_entity.id
_entity.type
_entity.pdbx_description
1 polymer ?
#
loop_
_entity_poly.entity_id
_entity_poly.type
_entity_poly.pdbx_seq_one_letter_code
_entity_poly.pdbx_strand_id
1 'polypeptide(L)'
;MNAPAKFSTSQIRSDFLAFFEGKGHTIVPSAPLVPGNDPTLLFTNSGMVQFKDVFLGAEKRSYVRAADVQRCLRAGGKHNDLDSVGYTARHHTFFEMLGNWSFGDYFKKDAIAWAWELLTQVWKLPADRLLVTVYHTDEEAFELWRDMIGIPESRIVRIGDNKGAPYASDNFWQMADTGPCGPCTEIFFDHGDHIAGGPPGSPDEDGDRFIEIWNLVFMQFDRQPDGTLVPLPAPCVDTGMGLERLAAILQHVHTNYEIDVFQALIGKASALTGIADLKNKSLRVIADHIRACSFLIVDGVLPSNEGRGYVLRRIIRRALRHGWMLGVRQLFFSKMVPTLVELMGEAYPELVVAQETVARALLAEEERFAETLDAGMKIFDDVASRSQEIIPGADAFRLYDTYGFPVDLTADIARERGMRVDMEGFEFAMERQRETARAAGKFGGGVALPADLVATMAPTVFLGYEAQDADALKVVALLKQGRPVDRAEAGDEVIVFTDRTPFYAESGGQVGDSGQLSGTDVSIEVADTQKFAGQFHGHVGRIAEGALKLGDVLSGGIDVQRRGKTILNHSATHLLHAALREVLGTHVQQKGSLVAPDRLRFDFSHFQPITAEELAVIERKVNAEVRTNHSVEVHNMAMQEALDFGAMALFGEKYGERVRVLKMGGYSTELCGGTHVSRTGDIGLFKITSEGGVSSGVRRIEAVTGQGALDYVAEEERRLGEAASLFGGNSTEIVDKVRALTDRQKRLERELESLKAKLASGATADLGASAVDVAGVKVIAVRLEGFDAKALREAMDRLKQQLGDSVIVLAGAAGGKVALVAGVNGSPTGKVKAGELLGHIASQIGGKGGGRPDLAQGGGEDGPALATALQGVPSWVKQHLG
;
A
#
# COMPACT_ATOMS: atom_id res chain seq x y z
N MET A 1 33.24 15.94 41.45
CA MET A 1 33.59 15.18 40.25
C MET A 1 32.56 15.63 39.22
N ASN A 2 33.00 16.29 38.13
CA ASN A 2 32.10 16.62 37.03
C ASN A 2 31.56 15.31 36.46
N ALA A 3 30.24 15.23 36.22
CA ALA A 3 29.66 14.12 35.51
C ALA A 3 30.40 13.96 34.17
N PRO A 4 30.76 12.72 33.75
CA PRO A 4 31.41 12.51 32.46
C PRO A 4 30.55 13.15 31.34
N ALA A 5 31.21 13.78 30.37
CA ALA A 5 30.54 14.39 29.23
C ALA A 5 29.73 13.30 28.49
N LYS A 6 28.45 13.51 28.34
CA LYS A 6 27.58 12.61 27.54
C LYS A 6 27.67 13.02 26.08
N PHE A 7 28.04 12.10 25.21
CA PHE A 7 28.03 12.30 23.78
C PHE A 7 26.57 12.21 23.25
N SER A 8 26.11 13.21 22.50
CA SER A 8 24.83 13.07 21.78
C SER A 8 24.97 12.11 20.60
N THR A 9 23.86 11.53 20.16
CA THR A 9 23.85 10.67 18.97
C THR A 9 24.36 11.40 17.73
N SER A 10 24.06 12.70 17.57
CA SER A 10 24.59 13.55 16.49
C SER A 10 26.11 13.71 16.59
N GLN A 11 26.65 13.92 17.80
CA GLN A 11 28.10 14.03 18.01
C GLN A 11 28.82 12.72 17.64
N ILE A 12 28.27 11.57 18.01
CA ILE A 12 28.86 10.26 17.69
C ILE A 12 28.96 10.06 16.18
N ARG A 13 27.90 10.43 15.41
CA ARG A 13 27.96 10.39 13.95
C ARG A 13 29.08 11.26 13.39
N SER A 14 29.17 12.50 13.85
CA SER A 14 30.18 13.46 13.38
C SER A 14 31.58 13.00 13.73
N ASP A 15 31.83 12.51 14.94
CA ASP A 15 33.12 12.03 15.39
C ASP A 15 33.59 10.83 14.56
N PHE A 16 32.67 9.87 14.27
CA PHE A 16 32.98 8.71 13.43
C PHE A 16 33.42 9.12 12.03
N LEU A 17 32.61 9.95 11.37
CA LEU A 17 32.90 10.41 10.01
C LEU A 17 34.19 11.23 9.96
N ALA A 18 34.40 12.16 10.88
CA ALA A 18 35.61 12.96 10.95
C ALA A 18 36.88 12.11 11.25
N PHE A 19 36.76 11.09 12.09
CA PHE A 19 37.86 10.17 12.37
C PHE A 19 38.31 9.43 11.11
N PHE A 20 37.38 8.82 10.39
CA PHE A 20 37.69 8.07 9.17
C PHE A 20 38.06 8.97 7.99
N GLU A 21 37.49 10.18 7.87
CA GLU A 21 37.97 11.19 6.94
C GLU A 21 39.46 11.51 7.21
N GLY A 22 39.83 11.68 8.48
CA GLY A 22 41.24 11.84 8.92
C GLY A 22 42.12 10.64 8.59
N LYS A 23 41.58 9.45 8.39
CA LYS A 23 42.28 8.25 7.92
C LYS A 23 42.24 8.10 6.38
N GLY A 24 41.76 9.09 5.65
CA GLY A 24 41.73 9.12 4.18
C GLY A 24 40.54 8.41 3.55
N HIS A 25 39.44 8.21 4.28
CA HIS A 25 38.20 7.70 3.72
C HIS A 25 37.38 8.80 3.07
N THR A 26 36.75 8.48 1.95
CA THR A 26 35.74 9.34 1.36
C THR A 26 34.42 9.16 2.12
N ILE A 27 33.84 10.26 2.59
CA ILE A 27 32.52 10.23 3.22
C ILE A 27 31.46 10.09 2.13
N VAL A 28 30.66 9.02 2.24
CA VAL A 28 29.63 8.65 1.26
C VAL A 28 28.26 8.81 1.93
N PRO A 29 27.24 9.35 1.21
CA PRO A 29 25.89 9.42 1.73
C PRO A 29 25.30 8.04 2.00
N SER A 30 24.42 7.94 2.99
CA SER A 30 23.60 6.73 3.22
C SER A 30 22.80 6.37 1.97
N ALA A 31 22.88 5.14 1.53
CA ALA A 31 22.01 4.64 0.50
C ALA A 31 20.55 4.56 0.99
N PRO A 32 19.56 4.58 0.09
CA PRO A 32 18.16 4.35 0.44
C PRO A 32 17.92 3.00 1.11
N LEU A 33 16.89 2.92 1.95
CA LEU A 33 16.42 1.66 2.54
C LEU A 33 15.93 0.65 1.49
N VAL A 34 15.60 1.14 0.30
CA VAL A 34 15.19 0.32 -0.85
C VAL A 34 16.40 0.13 -1.75
N PRO A 35 17.04 -1.06 -1.77
CA PRO A 35 18.22 -1.31 -2.59
C PRO A 35 17.86 -1.24 -4.08
N GLY A 36 18.65 -0.49 -4.86
CA GLY A 36 18.41 -0.28 -6.29
C GLY A 36 18.72 -1.50 -7.15
N ASN A 37 19.77 -2.23 -6.81
CA ASN A 37 20.37 -3.25 -7.68
C ASN A 37 20.29 -4.69 -7.16
N ASP A 38 19.66 -4.94 -6.01
CA ASP A 38 19.57 -6.29 -5.45
C ASP A 38 18.10 -6.75 -5.29
N PRO A 39 17.57 -7.55 -6.24
CA PRO A 39 16.20 -8.06 -6.15
C PRO A 39 16.00 -9.11 -5.05
N THR A 40 17.08 -9.62 -4.45
CA THR A 40 17.02 -10.62 -3.38
C THR A 40 16.78 -10.00 -2.01
N LEU A 41 17.02 -8.69 -1.87
CA LEU A 41 16.83 -7.96 -0.64
C LEU A 41 15.56 -7.09 -0.68
N LEU A 42 14.75 -7.22 0.34
CA LEU A 42 13.59 -6.32 0.52
C LEU A 42 14.06 -4.90 0.90
N PHE A 43 15.03 -4.83 1.83
CA PHE A 43 15.56 -3.58 2.36
C PHE A 43 17.06 -3.64 2.57
N THR A 44 17.69 -2.48 2.60
CA THR A 44 19.09 -2.32 3.01
C THR A 44 19.21 -2.67 4.48
N ASN A 45 19.86 -3.78 4.78
CA ASN A 45 19.99 -4.37 6.12
C ASN A 45 21.39 -4.21 6.73
N SER A 46 22.35 -3.72 5.94
CA SER A 46 23.74 -3.47 6.35
C SER A 46 24.40 -2.41 5.48
N GLY A 47 25.48 -1.81 5.95
CA GLY A 47 26.23 -0.76 5.25
C GLY A 47 26.85 -1.18 3.93
N MET A 48 27.23 -2.44 3.81
CA MET A 48 27.89 -2.96 2.62
C MET A 48 26.99 -3.10 1.39
N VAL A 49 25.65 -3.04 1.54
CA VAL A 49 24.71 -3.32 0.42
C VAL A 49 24.99 -2.42 -0.78
N GLN A 50 25.28 -1.15 -0.54
CA GLN A 50 25.63 -0.20 -1.60
C GLN A 50 26.99 -0.44 -2.27
N PHE A 51 27.85 -1.28 -1.69
CA PHE A 51 29.23 -1.54 -2.16
C PHE A 51 29.41 -2.98 -2.65
N LYS A 52 28.36 -3.79 -2.74
CA LYS A 52 28.42 -5.19 -3.14
C LYS A 52 29.18 -5.39 -4.44
N ASP A 53 28.85 -4.62 -5.47
CA ASP A 53 29.47 -4.71 -6.79
C ASP A 53 30.92 -4.20 -6.81
N VAL A 54 31.27 -3.31 -5.88
CA VAL A 54 32.67 -2.84 -5.68
C VAL A 54 33.51 -3.97 -5.08
N PHE A 55 33.03 -4.69 -4.08
CA PHE A 55 33.71 -5.84 -3.49
C PHE A 55 33.95 -6.96 -4.52
N LEU A 56 32.97 -7.21 -5.38
CA LEU A 56 33.07 -8.22 -6.45
C LEU A 56 33.93 -7.74 -7.63
N GLY A 57 34.38 -6.49 -7.65
CA GLY A 57 35.14 -5.89 -8.76
C GLY A 57 34.29 -5.58 -10.01
N ALA A 58 32.98 -5.75 -9.93
CA ALA A 58 32.04 -5.44 -11.00
C ALA A 58 31.84 -3.91 -11.18
N GLU A 59 32.00 -3.15 -10.12
CA GLU A 59 31.95 -1.67 -10.14
C GLU A 59 33.28 -1.08 -9.66
N LYS A 60 33.69 0.05 -10.26
CA LYS A 60 34.84 0.83 -9.83
C LYS A 60 34.41 2.20 -9.37
N ARG A 61 34.82 2.59 -8.17
CA ARG A 61 34.65 3.93 -7.62
C ARG A 61 35.92 4.77 -7.79
N SER A 62 35.79 6.08 -7.66
CA SER A 62 36.94 7.02 -7.68
C SER A 62 37.76 6.97 -6.38
N TYR A 63 37.37 6.17 -5.41
CA TYR A 63 37.99 6.03 -4.10
C TYR A 63 38.15 4.54 -3.76
N VAL A 64 39.12 4.24 -2.92
CA VAL A 64 39.42 2.88 -2.40
C VAL A 64 39.11 2.74 -0.91
N ARG A 65 38.72 3.82 -0.24
CA ARG A 65 38.26 3.87 1.13
C ARG A 65 36.95 4.65 1.22
N ALA A 66 35.99 4.15 1.96
CA ALA A 66 34.72 4.85 2.20
C ALA A 66 34.33 4.78 3.68
N ALA A 67 33.60 5.78 4.15
CA ALA A 67 32.90 5.72 5.43
C ALA A 67 31.53 6.39 5.30
N ASP A 68 30.55 5.84 6.00
CA ASP A 68 29.20 6.43 6.07
C ASP A 68 28.48 6.12 7.38
N VAL A 69 27.28 6.65 7.49
CA VAL A 69 26.27 6.28 8.48
C VAL A 69 25.06 5.76 7.72
N GLN A 70 25.03 4.44 7.50
CA GLN A 70 24.00 3.80 6.70
C GLN A 70 22.70 3.58 7.48
N ARG A 71 21.59 4.04 6.93
CA ARG A 71 20.25 3.67 7.38
C ARG A 71 19.98 2.22 7.06
N CYS A 72 19.60 1.43 8.06
CA CYS A 72 19.32 0.00 7.92
C CYS A 72 17.92 -0.34 8.41
N LEU A 73 17.29 -1.31 7.76
CA LEU A 73 15.97 -1.83 8.15
C LEU A 73 15.99 -3.35 8.27
N ARG A 74 15.56 -3.88 9.42
CA ARG A 74 15.43 -5.31 9.71
C ARG A 74 14.00 -5.64 10.18
N ALA A 75 13.06 -5.66 9.25
CA ALA A 75 11.64 -5.88 9.52
C ALA A 75 10.99 -6.93 8.60
N GLY A 76 11.80 -7.79 8.00
CA GLY A 76 11.33 -8.85 7.10
C GLY A 76 12.47 -9.51 6.33
N GLY A 77 12.21 -10.67 5.73
CA GLY A 77 13.22 -11.47 5.03
C GLY A 77 14.12 -12.25 5.99
N LYS A 78 15.40 -12.45 5.62
CA LYS A 78 16.37 -13.24 6.37
C LYS A 78 16.75 -12.59 7.74
N HIS A 79 16.69 -11.26 7.81
CA HIS A 79 16.96 -10.48 9.03
C HIS A 79 15.68 -9.79 9.47
N ASN A 80 15.07 -10.25 10.55
CA ASN A 80 13.80 -9.73 11.06
C ASN A 80 13.88 -9.55 12.57
N ASP A 81 14.07 -8.32 13.03
CA ASP A 81 14.15 -7.96 14.44
C ASP A 81 12.80 -7.50 15.01
N LEU A 82 11.76 -7.43 14.18
CA LEU A 82 10.45 -6.83 14.54
C LEU A 82 9.87 -7.41 15.82
N ASP A 83 9.96 -8.72 16.01
CA ASP A 83 9.40 -9.41 17.16
C ASP A 83 10.10 -9.06 18.48
N SER A 84 11.38 -8.68 18.39
CA SER A 84 12.22 -8.32 19.56
C SER A 84 12.10 -6.84 19.95
N VAL A 85 11.55 -6.00 19.05
CA VAL A 85 11.42 -4.55 19.27
C VAL A 85 10.50 -4.22 20.44
N GLY A 86 11.03 -3.44 21.38
CA GLY A 86 10.37 -3.04 22.63
C GLY A 86 10.52 -4.03 23.78
N TYR A 87 10.98 -5.25 23.51
CA TYR A 87 11.17 -6.33 24.50
C TYR A 87 12.63 -6.54 24.92
N THR A 88 13.56 -6.35 24.00
CA THR A 88 15.00 -6.41 24.27
C THR A 88 15.60 -5.02 24.41
N ALA A 89 16.83 -4.95 24.94
CA ALA A 89 17.53 -3.67 25.11
C ALA A 89 18.12 -3.09 23.81
N ARG A 90 18.30 -3.92 22.76
CA ARG A 90 19.22 -3.64 21.65
C ARG A 90 18.64 -3.82 20.23
N HIS A 91 17.41 -4.37 20.04
CA HIS A 91 16.86 -4.63 18.73
C HIS A 91 15.90 -3.52 18.27
N HIS A 92 16.03 -3.16 17.00
CA HIS A 92 15.25 -2.11 16.34
C HIS A 92 14.81 -2.54 14.94
N THR A 93 13.66 -2.04 14.47
CA THR A 93 13.29 -2.19 13.05
C THR A 93 14.17 -1.34 12.15
N PHE A 94 14.41 -0.10 12.56
CA PHE A 94 15.32 0.85 11.93
C PHE A 94 16.46 1.19 12.86
N PHE A 95 17.67 1.17 12.34
CA PHE A 95 18.86 1.59 13.07
C PHE A 95 19.91 2.19 12.13
N GLU A 96 20.88 2.88 12.70
CA GLU A 96 21.97 3.48 11.97
C GLU A 96 23.22 2.65 12.15
N MET A 97 23.85 2.26 11.04
CA MET A 97 25.10 1.51 11.03
C MET A 97 26.24 2.43 10.61
N LEU A 98 27.18 2.67 11.51
CA LEU A 98 28.44 3.34 11.25
C LEU A 98 29.37 2.34 10.55
N GLY A 99 29.79 2.64 9.32
CA GLY A 99 30.60 1.73 8.52
C GLY A 99 31.82 2.39 7.91
N ASN A 100 32.92 1.63 7.85
CA ASN A 100 34.11 2.00 7.10
C ASN A 100 34.58 0.83 6.25
N TRP A 101 34.98 1.13 5.02
CA TRP A 101 35.29 0.14 4.00
C TRP A 101 36.66 0.37 3.40
N SER A 102 37.33 -0.75 3.04
CA SER A 102 38.52 -0.77 2.21
C SER A 102 38.29 -1.68 1.01
N PHE A 103 38.50 -1.15 -0.17
CA PHE A 103 38.39 -1.90 -1.42
C PHE A 103 39.77 -2.26 -1.94
N GLY A 104 40.44 -3.22 -1.26
CA GLY A 104 41.77 -3.69 -1.61
C GLY A 104 42.93 -2.76 -1.26
N ASP A 105 42.76 -1.82 -0.32
CA ASP A 105 43.80 -0.87 0.07
C ASP A 105 44.41 -1.20 1.43
N TYR A 106 43.65 -1.20 2.54
CA TYR A 106 44.10 -1.68 3.83
C TYR A 106 43.32 -2.94 4.24
N PHE A 107 43.83 -3.66 5.24
CA PHE A 107 43.24 -4.91 5.69
C PHE A 107 43.23 -5.01 7.22
N LYS A 108 43.28 -6.20 7.79
CA LYS A 108 43.10 -6.52 9.24
C LYS A 108 43.86 -5.59 10.17
N LYS A 109 45.16 -5.39 9.93
CA LYS A 109 46.05 -4.63 10.81
C LYS A 109 45.55 -3.21 11.05
N ASP A 110 45.27 -2.47 9.99
CA ASP A 110 44.83 -1.07 10.10
C ASP A 110 43.39 -0.99 10.59
N ALA A 111 42.53 -1.90 10.15
CA ALA A 111 41.13 -1.97 10.59
C ALA A 111 41.04 -2.14 12.11
N ILE A 112 41.77 -3.12 12.65
CA ILE A 112 41.82 -3.41 14.11
C ILE A 112 42.42 -2.24 14.86
N ALA A 113 43.56 -1.68 14.37
CA ALA A 113 44.23 -0.56 15.04
C ALA A 113 43.32 0.67 15.11
N TRP A 114 42.63 1.04 14.02
CA TRP A 114 41.73 2.23 13.97
C TRP A 114 40.47 2.00 14.80
N ALA A 115 39.91 0.80 14.77
CA ALA A 115 38.74 0.50 15.61
C ALA A 115 39.10 0.68 17.09
N TRP A 116 40.23 0.14 17.52
CA TRP A 116 40.70 0.26 18.91
C TRP A 116 41.05 1.71 19.29
N GLU A 117 41.71 2.45 18.40
CA GLU A 117 42.03 3.88 18.57
C GLU A 117 40.75 4.72 18.78
N LEU A 118 39.73 4.53 17.91
CA LEU A 118 38.48 5.27 18.01
C LEU A 118 37.75 4.99 19.32
N LEU A 119 37.62 3.72 19.70
CA LEU A 119 36.92 3.34 20.93
C LEU A 119 37.65 3.80 22.21
N THR A 120 38.95 3.62 22.26
CA THR A 120 39.70 3.80 23.53
C THR A 120 40.39 5.16 23.64
N GLN A 121 40.78 5.78 22.54
CA GLN A 121 41.52 7.04 22.57
C GLN A 121 40.62 8.24 22.25
N VAL A 122 39.70 8.12 21.33
CA VAL A 122 38.76 9.19 20.98
C VAL A 122 37.58 9.19 21.95
N TRP A 123 36.83 8.10 22.02
CA TRP A 123 35.65 7.99 22.88
C TRP A 123 35.92 7.56 24.30
N LYS A 124 37.18 7.23 24.64
CA LYS A 124 37.62 6.92 25.99
C LYS A 124 36.90 5.78 26.69
N LEU A 125 36.43 4.79 25.90
CA LEU A 125 35.87 3.59 26.50
C LEU A 125 36.92 2.85 27.32
N PRO A 126 36.56 2.31 28.50
CA PRO A 126 37.50 1.59 29.35
C PRO A 126 37.89 0.26 28.68
N ALA A 127 39.17 0.13 28.33
CA ALA A 127 39.72 -1.05 27.65
C ALA A 127 39.46 -2.36 28.41
N ASP A 128 39.38 -2.29 29.73
CA ASP A 128 39.07 -3.41 30.61
C ASP A 128 37.63 -3.89 30.54
N ARG A 129 36.70 -3.18 29.87
CA ARG A 129 35.34 -3.59 29.58
C ARG A 129 35.13 -4.08 28.15
N LEU A 130 36.16 -4.03 27.31
CA LEU A 130 36.11 -4.51 25.95
C LEU A 130 36.57 -5.96 25.86
N LEU A 131 35.82 -6.78 25.13
CA LEU A 131 36.12 -8.16 24.78
C LEU A 131 35.99 -8.33 23.28
N VAL A 132 36.81 -9.18 22.67
CA VAL A 132 36.79 -9.41 21.23
C VAL A 132 36.61 -10.88 20.91
N THR A 133 35.95 -11.13 19.78
CA THR A 133 35.83 -12.47 19.20
C THR A 133 36.64 -12.55 17.91
N VAL A 134 37.08 -13.74 17.54
CA VAL A 134 37.71 -14.01 16.25
C VAL A 134 37.22 -15.35 15.72
N TYR A 135 37.18 -15.50 14.41
CA TYR A 135 36.89 -16.79 13.80
C TYR A 135 38.02 -17.78 14.16
N HIS A 136 37.68 -19.00 14.56
CA HIS A 136 38.61 -19.95 15.20
C HIS A 136 39.88 -20.28 14.38
N THR A 137 39.84 -20.13 13.05
CA THR A 137 40.99 -20.33 12.16
C THR A 137 41.67 -19.03 11.73
N ASP A 138 41.20 -17.87 12.16
CA ASP A 138 41.81 -16.58 11.82
C ASP A 138 42.89 -16.20 12.80
N GLU A 139 44.06 -16.87 12.67
CA GLU A 139 45.21 -16.67 13.52
C GLU A 139 45.78 -15.25 13.42
N GLU A 140 45.75 -14.67 12.20
CA GLU A 140 46.23 -13.30 11.98
C GLU A 140 45.45 -12.27 12.83
N ALA A 141 44.12 -12.36 12.83
CA ALA A 141 43.29 -11.47 13.65
C ALA A 141 43.55 -11.69 15.15
N PHE A 142 43.71 -12.94 15.57
CA PHE A 142 44.03 -13.27 16.96
C PHE A 142 45.39 -12.66 17.41
N GLU A 143 46.45 -12.83 16.62
CA GLU A 143 47.76 -12.26 16.90
C GLU A 143 47.75 -10.74 16.91
N LEU A 144 47.04 -10.09 16.01
CA LEU A 144 46.88 -8.63 15.98
C LEU A 144 46.23 -8.11 17.27
N TRP A 145 45.19 -8.78 17.75
CA TRP A 145 44.56 -8.39 19.03
C TRP A 145 45.48 -8.62 20.23
N ARG A 146 46.17 -9.77 20.27
CA ARG A 146 47.06 -10.14 21.38
C ARG A 146 48.34 -9.30 21.40
N ASP A 147 49.04 -9.25 20.26
CA ASP A 147 50.43 -8.78 20.23
C ASP A 147 50.54 -7.30 19.85
N MET A 148 49.68 -6.83 18.92
CA MET A 148 49.72 -5.43 18.48
C MET A 148 48.89 -4.52 19.42
N ILE A 149 47.67 -4.94 19.73
CA ILE A 149 46.77 -4.17 20.60
C ILE A 149 47.06 -4.43 22.09
N GLY A 150 47.48 -5.63 22.44
CA GLY A 150 47.83 -6.01 23.82
C GLY A 150 46.61 -6.45 24.64
N ILE A 151 45.58 -6.98 24.02
CA ILE A 151 44.41 -7.56 24.72
C ILE A 151 44.85 -8.91 25.35
N PRO A 152 44.60 -9.15 26.65
CA PRO A 152 44.84 -10.45 27.26
C PRO A 152 44.11 -11.57 26.53
N GLU A 153 44.76 -12.74 26.33
CA GLU A 153 44.12 -13.89 25.63
C GLU A 153 42.78 -14.30 26.24
N SER A 154 42.61 -14.14 27.56
CA SER A 154 41.35 -14.43 28.25
C SER A 154 40.17 -13.54 27.83
N ARG A 155 40.42 -12.52 27.00
CA ARG A 155 39.44 -11.60 26.45
C ARG A 155 39.38 -11.67 24.94
N ILE A 156 40.03 -12.64 24.31
CA ILE A 156 39.92 -12.95 22.88
C ILE A 156 39.27 -14.31 22.77
N VAL A 157 37.98 -14.32 22.37
CA VAL A 157 37.19 -15.55 22.26
C VAL A 157 37.24 -16.07 20.84
N ARG A 158 37.62 -17.35 20.68
CA ARG A 158 37.59 -18.01 19.36
C ARG A 158 36.25 -18.68 19.16
N ILE A 159 35.54 -18.28 18.11
CA ILE A 159 34.22 -18.82 17.74
C ILE A 159 34.39 -19.72 16.52
N GLY A 160 33.95 -20.97 16.63
CA GLY A 160 33.97 -21.97 15.56
C GLY A 160 32.70 -21.96 14.69
N ASP A 161 32.51 -23.03 13.93
CA ASP A 161 31.34 -23.26 13.09
C ASP A 161 30.11 -23.66 13.95
N ASN A 162 29.61 -22.72 14.75
CA ASN A 162 28.59 -22.94 15.78
C ASN A 162 27.15 -23.01 15.23
N LYS A 163 26.96 -22.82 13.90
CA LYS A 163 25.64 -22.90 13.23
C LYS A 163 25.45 -24.17 12.36
N GLY A 164 26.28 -25.20 12.63
CA GLY A 164 26.05 -26.57 12.13
C GLY A 164 26.52 -26.91 10.72
N ALA A 165 27.27 -26.02 10.05
CA ALA A 165 27.89 -26.26 8.75
C ALA A 165 29.23 -25.53 8.64
N PRO A 166 30.15 -25.94 7.76
CA PRO A 166 31.41 -25.22 7.52
C PRO A 166 31.18 -23.78 7.13
N TYR A 167 31.90 -22.86 7.76
CA TYR A 167 31.74 -21.41 7.62
C TYR A 167 30.38 -20.86 8.06
N ALA A 168 29.56 -21.64 8.74
CA ALA A 168 28.33 -21.18 9.38
C ALA A 168 28.63 -20.83 10.84
N SER A 169 29.12 -19.62 11.08
CA SER A 169 29.61 -19.12 12.36
C SER A 169 29.13 -17.69 12.60
N ASP A 170 29.07 -17.28 13.88
CA ASP A 170 28.88 -15.87 14.22
C ASP A 170 30.06 -15.03 13.75
N ASN A 171 31.28 -15.58 13.80
CA ASN A 171 32.51 -14.92 13.33
C ASN A 171 32.89 -15.24 11.87
N PHE A 172 31.95 -15.73 11.03
CA PHE A 172 32.14 -15.80 9.59
C PHE A 172 30.92 -15.17 8.90
N TRP A 173 31.09 -13.95 8.46
CA TRP A 173 30.01 -13.15 7.92
C TRP A 173 29.72 -13.45 6.45
N GLN A 174 28.43 -13.46 6.08
CA GLN A 174 27.96 -13.56 4.70
C GLN A 174 26.68 -12.75 4.52
N MET A 175 26.56 -12.04 3.41
CA MET A 175 25.40 -11.18 3.13
C MET A 175 24.11 -11.96 2.88
N ALA A 176 24.21 -13.00 2.03
CA ALA A 176 23.12 -13.87 1.62
C ALA A 176 23.64 -15.29 1.40
N ASP A 177 22.88 -16.13 0.71
CA ASP A 177 23.33 -17.50 0.39
C ASP A 177 24.48 -17.52 -0.63
N THR A 178 24.67 -16.41 -1.37
CA THR A 178 25.78 -16.17 -2.32
C THR A 178 26.31 -14.76 -2.17
N GLY A 179 27.54 -14.52 -2.61
CA GLY A 179 28.15 -13.19 -2.63
C GLY A 179 29.35 -13.06 -1.67
N PRO A 180 29.83 -11.83 -1.45
CA PRO A 180 30.99 -11.55 -0.63
C PRO A 180 30.85 -12.08 0.77
N CYS A 181 31.90 -12.73 1.30
CA CYS A 181 31.94 -13.29 2.65
C CYS A 181 33.37 -13.40 3.17
N GLY A 182 33.50 -13.58 4.48
CA GLY A 182 34.80 -13.80 5.09
C GLY A 182 34.73 -13.86 6.62
N PRO A 183 35.85 -14.21 7.27
CA PRO A 183 35.97 -14.22 8.74
C PRO A 183 35.77 -12.78 9.26
N CYS A 184 35.26 -12.67 10.47
CA CYS A 184 35.12 -11.38 11.14
C CYS A 184 35.65 -11.45 12.61
N THR A 185 35.89 -10.27 13.13
CA THR A 185 36.16 -10.06 14.53
C THR A 185 35.17 -9.06 15.09
N GLU A 186 34.58 -9.37 16.21
CA GLU A 186 33.58 -8.52 16.83
C GLU A 186 34.10 -7.94 18.14
N ILE A 187 33.72 -6.71 18.43
CA ILE A 187 34.07 -6.04 19.67
C ILE A 187 32.82 -5.93 20.53
N PHE A 188 32.90 -6.45 21.75
CA PHE A 188 31.83 -6.45 22.74
C PHE A 188 32.15 -5.52 23.89
N PHE A 189 31.10 -4.93 24.46
CA PHE A 189 31.22 -4.15 25.70
C PHE A 189 30.54 -4.89 26.86
N ASP A 190 31.25 -5.08 27.98
CA ASP A 190 30.71 -5.63 29.22
C ASP A 190 30.05 -4.54 30.06
N HIS A 191 28.71 -4.56 30.14
CA HIS A 191 27.95 -3.64 30.99
C HIS A 191 28.11 -3.88 32.49
N GLY A 192 28.76 -4.99 32.88
CA GLY A 192 29.03 -5.34 34.27
C GLY A 192 28.11 -6.44 34.79
N ASP A 193 28.54 -7.02 35.93
CA ASP A 193 27.94 -8.21 36.53
C ASP A 193 26.54 -8.01 37.13
N HIS A 194 26.08 -6.77 37.24
CA HIS A 194 24.70 -6.44 37.62
C HIS A 194 23.70 -6.67 36.52
N ILE A 195 24.16 -6.93 35.29
CA ILE A 195 23.32 -7.28 34.12
C ILE A 195 23.47 -8.78 33.87
N ALA A 196 22.35 -9.45 33.62
CA ALA A 196 22.34 -10.87 33.29
C ALA A 196 22.90 -11.13 31.89
N GLY A 197 23.70 -12.20 31.73
CA GLY A 197 24.29 -12.63 30.49
C GLY A 197 25.74 -13.07 30.63
N GLY A 198 26.22 -13.86 29.70
CA GLY A 198 27.59 -14.38 29.62
C GLY A 198 28.37 -13.82 28.44
N PRO A 199 29.69 -14.04 28.39
CA PRO A 199 30.52 -13.65 27.26
C PRO A 199 30.12 -14.46 25.99
N PRO A 200 30.44 -13.96 24.78
CA PRO A 200 30.26 -14.70 23.53
C PRO A 200 30.82 -16.12 23.60
N GLY A 201 30.14 -17.09 23.04
CA GLY A 201 30.45 -18.51 23.06
C GLY A 201 30.04 -19.22 24.37
N SER A 202 29.43 -18.51 25.32
CA SER A 202 28.90 -19.12 26.55
C SER A 202 27.40 -19.47 26.42
N PRO A 203 26.86 -20.37 27.29
CA PRO A 203 25.45 -20.72 27.28
C PRO A 203 24.47 -19.53 27.47
N ASP A 204 24.96 -18.46 28.14
CA ASP A 204 24.15 -17.27 28.47
C ASP A 204 24.57 -16.05 27.61
N GLU A 205 25.12 -16.26 26.42
CA GLU A 205 25.58 -15.19 25.50
C GLU A 205 24.44 -14.31 24.98
N ASP A 206 23.21 -14.83 24.90
CA ASP A 206 22.02 -14.09 24.48
C ASP A 206 21.60 -13.00 25.48
N GLY A 207 22.19 -12.95 26.66
CA GLY A 207 21.89 -11.94 27.68
C GLY A 207 22.33 -10.53 27.27
N ASP A 208 21.90 -9.53 28.04
CA ASP A 208 22.14 -8.12 27.77
C ASP A 208 23.42 -7.56 28.43
N ARG A 209 24.30 -8.42 29.02
CA ARG A 209 25.53 -7.97 29.66
C ARG A 209 26.64 -7.67 28.66
N PHE A 210 26.92 -8.60 27.75
CA PHE A 210 27.95 -8.44 26.73
C PHE A 210 27.26 -8.05 25.41
N ILE A 211 27.35 -6.79 25.01
CA ILE A 211 26.71 -6.28 23.81
C ILE A 211 27.75 -6.09 22.71
N GLU A 212 27.56 -6.76 21.57
CA GLU A 212 28.33 -6.49 20.37
C GLU A 212 28.09 -5.05 19.93
N ILE A 213 29.16 -4.28 19.83
CA ILE A 213 29.13 -2.87 19.44
C ILE A 213 29.68 -2.66 18.02
N TRP A 214 30.66 -3.48 17.59
CA TRP A 214 31.27 -3.32 16.28
C TRP A 214 31.67 -4.68 15.69
N ASN A 215 31.32 -4.92 14.45
CA ASN A 215 31.77 -6.08 13.68
C ASN A 215 32.72 -5.61 12.58
N LEU A 216 33.93 -6.17 12.53
CA LEU A 216 34.94 -5.93 11.51
C LEU A 216 35.05 -7.18 10.64
N VAL A 217 34.54 -7.11 9.41
CA VAL A 217 34.51 -8.23 8.48
C VAL A 217 35.66 -8.13 7.48
N PHE A 218 36.38 -9.21 7.33
CA PHE A 218 37.52 -9.33 6.41
C PHE A 218 37.08 -10.11 5.19
N MET A 219 36.52 -9.40 4.22
CA MET A 219 36.00 -9.95 2.99
C MET A 219 37.13 -10.53 2.15
N GLN A 220 37.15 -11.84 1.99
CA GLN A 220 38.17 -12.57 1.26
C GLN A 220 37.61 -13.41 0.13
N PHE A 221 36.33 -13.79 0.20
CA PHE A 221 35.73 -14.77 -0.69
C PHE A 221 34.41 -14.28 -1.27
N ASP A 222 34.08 -14.81 -2.45
CA ASP A 222 32.76 -14.77 -3.06
C ASP A 222 32.16 -16.18 -2.98
N ARG A 223 31.05 -16.35 -2.26
CA ARG A 223 30.34 -17.64 -2.16
C ARG A 223 29.45 -17.84 -3.37
N GLN A 224 29.71 -18.94 -4.07
CA GLN A 224 28.96 -19.35 -5.26
C GLN A 224 27.66 -20.10 -4.88
N PRO A 225 26.69 -20.29 -5.82
CA PRO A 225 25.46 -21.02 -5.56
C PRO A 225 25.64 -22.48 -5.10
N ASP A 226 26.76 -23.11 -5.46
CA ASP A 226 27.12 -24.46 -5.03
C ASP A 226 27.80 -24.52 -3.66
N GLY A 227 27.98 -23.37 -3.00
CA GLY A 227 28.63 -23.19 -1.72
C GLY A 227 30.16 -23.03 -1.79
N THR A 228 30.76 -23.11 -2.98
CA THR A 228 32.20 -22.90 -3.18
C THR A 228 32.60 -21.47 -2.85
N LEU A 229 33.74 -21.32 -2.14
CA LEU A 229 34.34 -20.01 -1.83
C LEU A 229 35.42 -19.69 -2.86
N VAL A 230 35.19 -18.67 -3.69
CA VAL A 230 36.16 -18.19 -4.67
C VAL A 230 36.82 -16.93 -4.09
N PRO A 231 38.16 -16.79 -4.10
CA PRO A 231 38.83 -15.59 -3.63
C PRO A 231 38.33 -14.33 -4.36
N LEU A 232 38.10 -13.24 -3.62
CA LEU A 232 37.82 -11.93 -4.20
C LEU A 232 39.04 -11.39 -4.99
N PRO A 233 38.84 -10.47 -5.93
CA PRO A 233 39.94 -9.83 -6.68
C PRO A 233 41.03 -9.20 -5.77
N ALA A 234 40.62 -8.68 -4.61
CA ALA A 234 41.49 -8.19 -3.54
C ALA A 234 40.80 -8.39 -2.18
N PRO A 235 41.58 -8.60 -1.07
CA PRO A 235 41.02 -8.61 0.27
C PRO A 235 40.45 -7.23 0.61
N CYS A 236 39.26 -7.21 1.14
CA CYS A 236 38.53 -5.99 1.46
C CYS A 236 38.12 -5.95 2.93
N VAL A 237 37.85 -4.77 3.45
CA VAL A 237 37.30 -4.57 4.80
C VAL A 237 35.89 -4.02 4.69
N ASP A 238 34.99 -4.64 5.42
CA ASP A 238 33.63 -4.16 5.70
C ASP A 238 33.45 -4.07 7.19
N THR A 239 32.95 -2.95 7.70
CA THR A 239 32.66 -2.86 9.13
C THR A 239 31.26 -2.34 9.39
N GLY A 240 30.68 -2.77 10.50
CA GLY A 240 29.38 -2.31 10.94
C GLY A 240 29.31 -2.14 12.45
N MET A 241 29.11 -0.89 12.89
CA MET A 241 28.93 -0.54 14.29
C MET A 241 27.54 0.06 14.51
N GLY A 242 26.75 -0.52 15.41
CA GLY A 242 25.41 0.01 15.71
C GLY A 242 25.49 1.34 16.46
N LEU A 243 25.04 2.42 15.83
CA LEU A 243 25.06 3.76 16.42
C LEU A 243 24.31 3.79 17.76
N GLU A 244 23.10 3.21 17.80
CA GLU A 244 22.26 3.19 19.00
C GLU A 244 22.92 2.41 20.16
N ARG A 245 23.58 1.30 19.85
CA ARG A 245 24.34 0.50 20.85
C ARG A 245 25.49 1.30 21.43
N LEU A 246 26.28 1.91 20.57
CA LEU A 246 27.40 2.75 20.99
C LEU A 246 26.91 3.99 21.77
N ALA A 247 25.85 4.63 21.32
CA ALA A 247 25.25 5.78 22.02
C ALA A 247 24.80 5.42 23.44
N ALA A 248 24.21 4.24 23.64
CA ALA A 248 23.84 3.77 24.98
C ALA A 248 25.04 3.72 25.90
N ILE A 249 26.19 3.18 25.45
CA ILE A 249 27.41 3.11 26.21
C ILE A 249 27.98 4.50 26.52
N LEU A 250 28.09 5.36 25.51
CA LEU A 250 28.67 6.71 25.65
C LEU A 250 27.78 7.68 26.42
N GLN A 251 26.45 7.41 26.47
CA GLN A 251 25.52 8.14 27.31
C GLN A 251 25.32 7.52 28.69
N HIS A 252 26.12 6.45 29.03
CA HIS A 252 26.07 5.76 30.29
C HIS A 252 24.69 5.21 30.67
N VAL A 253 24.00 4.63 29.69
CA VAL A 253 22.74 3.93 29.86
C VAL A 253 22.86 2.50 29.36
N HIS A 254 21.93 1.63 29.74
CA HIS A 254 22.03 0.21 29.40
C HIS A 254 21.24 -0.12 28.13
N THR A 255 20.04 0.39 28.00
CA THR A 255 19.21 0.08 26.84
C THR A 255 19.26 1.20 25.80
N ASN A 256 19.24 0.82 24.54
CA ASN A 256 19.18 1.77 23.41
C ASN A 256 17.97 2.72 23.52
N TYR A 257 16.86 2.29 24.17
CA TYR A 257 15.69 3.14 24.38
C TYR A 257 15.92 4.28 25.38
N GLU A 258 17.03 4.30 26.09
CA GLU A 258 17.40 5.36 27.05
C GLU A 258 18.32 6.44 26.43
N ILE A 259 18.75 6.30 25.17
CA ILE A 259 19.55 7.32 24.48
C ILE A 259 18.70 8.55 24.13
N ASP A 260 19.37 9.66 23.88
CA ASP A 260 18.78 10.98 23.62
C ASP A 260 17.65 10.95 22.56
N VAL A 261 17.88 10.35 21.39
CA VAL A 261 16.90 10.24 20.30
C VAL A 261 15.66 9.47 20.74
N PHE A 262 15.83 8.31 21.38
CA PHE A 262 14.70 7.52 21.84
C PHE A 262 13.96 8.16 22.99
N GLN A 263 14.67 8.80 23.93
CA GLN A 263 14.01 9.48 25.05
C GLN A 263 13.14 10.67 24.59
N ALA A 264 13.59 11.41 23.58
CA ALA A 264 12.78 12.47 22.99
C ALA A 264 11.52 11.91 22.27
N LEU A 265 11.66 10.83 21.50
CA LEU A 265 10.53 10.17 20.82
C LEU A 265 9.56 9.52 21.81
N ILE A 266 10.06 8.84 22.85
CA ILE A 266 9.26 8.23 23.92
C ILE A 266 8.54 9.33 24.70
N GLY A 267 9.20 10.45 25.02
CA GLY A 267 8.60 11.61 25.66
C GLY A 267 7.44 12.20 24.83
N LYS A 268 7.61 12.31 23.50
CA LYS A 268 6.56 12.75 22.59
C LYS A 268 5.40 11.75 22.55
N ALA A 269 5.70 10.45 22.44
CA ALA A 269 4.69 9.39 22.47
C ALA A 269 3.93 9.40 23.81
N SER A 270 4.62 9.55 24.94
CA SER A 270 4.04 9.73 26.28
C SER A 270 3.05 10.91 26.32
N ALA A 271 3.46 12.08 25.83
CA ALA A 271 2.60 13.26 25.78
C ALA A 271 1.34 13.06 24.90
N LEU A 272 1.46 12.34 23.78
CA LEU A 272 0.34 12.07 22.87
C LEU A 272 -0.61 10.98 23.40
N THR A 273 -0.08 10.01 24.14
CA THR A 273 -0.85 8.88 24.67
C THR A 273 -1.36 9.11 26.10
N GLY A 274 -0.81 10.09 26.82
CA GLY A 274 -1.13 10.35 28.22
C GLY A 274 -0.51 9.37 29.23
N ILE A 275 0.44 8.54 28.79
CA ILE A 275 1.12 7.52 29.62
C ILE A 275 2.38 8.12 30.25
N ALA A 276 2.40 8.22 31.56
CA ALA A 276 3.54 8.80 32.30
C ALA A 276 4.74 7.85 32.46
N ASP A 277 4.52 6.54 32.41
CA ASP A 277 5.60 5.54 32.51
C ASP A 277 6.40 5.45 31.21
N LEU A 278 7.53 6.14 31.13
CA LEU A 278 8.44 6.16 29.98
C LEU A 278 9.12 4.81 29.73
N LYS A 279 9.08 3.86 30.68
CA LYS A 279 9.62 2.51 30.51
C LYS A 279 8.60 1.56 29.86
N ASN A 280 7.39 2.02 29.62
CA ASN A 280 6.35 1.20 29.00
C ASN A 280 6.79 0.70 27.59
N LYS A 281 6.73 -0.61 27.40
CA LYS A 281 7.15 -1.26 26.14
C LYS A 281 6.42 -0.74 24.90
N SER A 282 5.15 -0.38 25.03
CA SER A 282 4.38 0.16 23.90
C SER A 282 4.89 1.51 23.43
N LEU A 283 5.38 2.37 24.35
CA LEU A 283 6.01 3.63 23.97
C LEU A 283 7.34 3.40 23.24
N ARG A 284 8.11 2.38 23.62
CA ARG A 284 9.35 1.98 22.93
C ARG A 284 9.04 1.53 21.49
N VAL A 285 8.03 0.68 21.32
CA VAL A 285 7.58 0.22 19.98
C VAL A 285 7.15 1.40 19.10
N ILE A 286 6.35 2.33 19.63
CA ILE A 286 5.91 3.52 18.90
C ILE A 286 7.11 4.38 18.49
N ALA A 287 8.08 4.59 19.38
CA ALA A 287 9.28 5.38 19.13
C ALA A 287 10.21 4.74 18.09
N ASP A 288 10.36 3.42 18.10
CA ASP A 288 11.10 2.69 17.08
C ASP A 288 10.40 2.78 15.71
N HIS A 289 9.11 2.51 15.68
CA HIS A 289 8.35 2.38 14.44
C HIS A 289 8.15 3.70 13.70
N ILE A 290 8.12 4.84 14.38
CA ILE A 290 8.04 6.13 13.70
C ILE A 290 9.29 6.40 12.85
N ARG A 291 10.49 5.97 13.31
CA ARG A 291 11.74 6.06 12.55
C ARG A 291 11.65 5.21 11.28
N ALA A 292 11.33 3.92 11.45
CA ALA A 292 11.22 2.97 10.35
C ALA A 292 10.21 3.43 9.28
N CYS A 293 8.99 3.79 9.72
CA CYS A 293 7.93 4.20 8.81
C CYS A 293 8.27 5.48 8.04
N SER A 294 8.84 6.46 8.73
CA SER A 294 9.18 7.74 8.11
C SER A 294 10.25 7.59 7.05
N PHE A 295 11.35 6.89 7.32
CA PHE A 295 12.41 6.70 6.34
C PHE A 295 12.00 5.78 5.18
N LEU A 296 11.13 4.79 5.40
CA LEU A 296 10.55 4.01 4.30
C LEU A 296 9.73 4.89 3.35
N ILE A 297 8.93 5.82 3.90
CA ILE A 297 8.13 6.74 3.09
C ILE A 297 9.03 7.76 2.36
N VAL A 298 10.08 8.27 3.02
CA VAL A 298 11.11 9.12 2.37
C VAL A 298 11.70 8.43 1.14
N ASP A 299 11.99 7.13 1.25
CA ASP A 299 12.55 6.31 0.17
C ASP A 299 11.47 5.77 -0.80
N GLY A 300 10.25 6.33 -0.77
CA GLY A 300 9.19 6.10 -1.75
C GLY A 300 8.33 4.86 -1.51
N VAL A 301 8.45 4.19 -0.34
CA VAL A 301 7.58 3.08 0.02
C VAL A 301 6.27 3.62 0.57
N LEU A 302 5.14 3.19 0.01
CA LEU A 302 3.80 3.50 0.55
C LEU A 302 3.11 2.23 1.07
N PRO A 303 2.22 2.37 2.08
CA PRO A 303 1.49 1.22 2.62
C PRO A 303 0.67 0.51 1.54
N SER A 304 0.90 -0.79 1.34
CA SER A 304 0.20 -1.62 0.35
C SER A 304 -0.10 -3.02 0.89
N ASN A 305 -0.72 -3.88 0.07
CA ASN A 305 -1.05 -5.26 0.45
C ASN A 305 0.08 -6.25 0.14
N GLU A 306 1.13 -5.83 -0.57
CA GLU A 306 2.18 -6.72 -1.06
C GLU A 306 3.56 -6.09 -0.94
N GLY A 307 4.59 -6.92 -0.94
CA GLY A 307 5.98 -6.51 -1.01
C GLY A 307 6.41 -5.55 0.12
N ARG A 308 7.21 -4.57 -0.23
CA ARG A 308 7.76 -3.57 0.73
C ARG A 308 6.67 -2.74 1.41
N GLY A 309 5.61 -2.40 0.68
CA GLY A 309 4.49 -1.64 1.24
C GLY A 309 3.68 -2.42 2.27
N TYR A 310 3.61 -3.75 2.15
CA TYR A 310 3.02 -4.61 3.18
C TYR A 310 3.83 -4.56 4.49
N VAL A 311 5.16 -4.61 4.40
CA VAL A 311 6.02 -4.49 5.59
C VAL A 311 5.83 -3.14 6.27
N LEU A 312 5.83 -2.04 5.50
CA LEU A 312 5.55 -0.71 6.04
C LEU A 312 4.18 -0.64 6.73
N ARG A 313 3.13 -1.15 6.09
CA ARG A 313 1.78 -1.22 6.67
C ARG A 313 1.77 -2.01 7.97
N ARG A 314 2.46 -3.16 8.04
CA ARG A 314 2.58 -3.97 9.24
C ARG A 314 3.20 -3.20 10.39
N ILE A 315 4.28 -2.46 10.14
CA ILE A 315 4.96 -1.64 11.16
C ILE A 315 4.04 -0.52 11.65
N ILE A 316 3.38 0.22 10.75
CA ILE A 316 2.40 1.27 11.11
C ILE A 316 1.30 0.69 12.00
N ARG A 317 0.64 -0.39 11.57
CA ARG A 317 -0.49 -0.99 12.30
C ARG A 317 -0.07 -1.56 13.65
N ARG A 318 1.17 -2.07 13.76
CA ARG A 318 1.73 -2.50 15.04
C ARG A 318 1.88 -1.31 16.01
N ALA A 319 2.40 -0.17 15.55
CA ALA A 319 2.47 1.05 16.37
C ALA A 319 1.08 1.55 16.81
N LEU A 320 0.12 1.56 15.89
CA LEU A 320 -1.27 1.99 16.17
C LEU A 320 -1.96 1.08 17.18
N ARG A 321 -1.76 -0.24 17.07
CA ARG A 321 -2.27 -1.19 18.06
C ARG A 321 -1.66 -0.95 19.44
N HIS A 322 -0.34 -0.68 19.52
CA HIS A 322 0.28 -0.34 20.81
C HIS A 322 -0.32 0.94 21.40
N GLY A 323 -0.63 1.95 20.60
CA GLY A 323 -1.37 3.12 21.04
C GLY A 323 -2.78 2.76 21.55
N TRP A 324 -3.50 1.91 20.81
CA TRP A 324 -4.82 1.42 21.20
C TRP A 324 -4.80 0.66 22.55
N MET A 325 -3.80 -0.19 22.78
CA MET A 325 -3.59 -0.89 24.06
C MET A 325 -3.35 0.06 25.23
N LEU A 326 -2.72 1.21 24.98
CA LEU A 326 -2.54 2.29 25.96
C LEU A 326 -3.83 3.14 26.19
N GLY A 327 -4.93 2.78 25.53
CA GLY A 327 -6.22 3.48 25.67
C GLY A 327 -6.40 4.66 24.70
N VAL A 328 -5.47 4.90 23.79
CA VAL A 328 -5.59 5.99 22.81
C VAL A 328 -6.65 5.63 21.75
N ARG A 329 -7.58 6.55 21.52
CA ARG A 329 -8.64 6.42 20.50
C ARG A 329 -8.64 7.54 19.48
N GLN A 330 -7.74 8.49 19.63
CA GLN A 330 -7.52 9.60 18.71
C GLN A 330 -6.29 9.36 17.87
N LEU A 331 -6.22 9.98 16.70
CA LEU A 331 -5.08 9.91 15.79
C LEU A 331 -3.85 10.58 16.45
N PHE A 332 -2.74 9.87 16.52
CA PHE A 332 -1.55 10.31 17.28
C PHE A 332 -0.23 10.04 16.54
N PHE A 333 -0.14 8.97 15.77
CA PHE A 333 1.14 8.47 15.25
C PHE A 333 1.76 9.44 14.22
N SER A 334 0.96 9.97 13.31
CA SER A 334 1.39 11.01 12.36
C SER A 334 1.91 12.29 13.04
N LYS A 335 1.45 12.59 14.26
CA LYS A 335 1.90 13.75 15.06
C LYS A 335 3.29 13.57 15.67
N MET A 336 3.89 12.38 15.54
CA MET A 336 5.27 12.11 15.95
C MET A 336 6.30 12.63 14.93
N VAL A 337 5.91 12.80 13.66
CA VAL A 337 6.81 13.15 12.54
C VAL A 337 7.60 14.44 12.78
N PRO A 338 7.01 15.56 13.24
CA PRO A 338 7.77 16.77 13.49
C PRO A 338 8.93 16.56 14.49
N THR A 339 8.69 15.82 15.57
CA THR A 339 9.74 15.53 16.56
C THR A 339 10.86 14.68 15.96
N LEU A 340 10.54 13.71 15.09
CA LEU A 340 11.57 12.94 14.41
C LEU A 340 12.40 13.82 13.46
N VAL A 341 11.76 14.75 12.75
CA VAL A 341 12.46 15.71 11.87
C VAL A 341 13.39 16.63 12.68
N GLU A 342 12.98 17.11 13.84
CA GLU A 342 13.84 17.89 14.75
C GLU A 342 15.09 17.11 15.19
N LEU A 343 14.96 15.80 15.41
CA LEU A 343 16.05 14.96 15.94
C LEU A 343 17.01 14.46 14.86
N MET A 344 16.50 14.18 13.65
CA MET A 344 17.29 13.50 12.62
C MET A 344 17.40 14.31 11.31
N GLY A 345 16.69 15.41 11.16
CA GLY A 345 16.66 16.20 9.92
C GLY A 345 17.98 16.86 9.55
N GLU A 346 18.88 17.14 10.52
CA GLU A 346 20.22 17.64 10.24
C GLU A 346 21.07 16.58 9.52
N ALA A 347 21.01 15.34 9.99
CA ALA A 347 21.73 14.22 9.38
C ALA A 347 21.09 13.74 8.06
N TYR A 348 19.78 13.93 7.92
CA TYR A 348 18.97 13.45 6.79
C TYR A 348 18.06 14.55 6.24
N PRO A 349 18.58 15.49 5.45
CA PRO A 349 17.80 16.61 4.90
C PRO A 349 16.58 16.19 4.08
N GLU A 350 16.62 15.01 3.46
CA GLU A 350 15.50 14.43 2.72
C GLU A 350 14.27 14.18 3.62
N LEU A 351 14.48 13.90 4.89
CA LEU A 351 13.38 13.75 5.87
C LEU A 351 12.67 15.08 6.11
N VAL A 352 13.42 16.20 6.14
CA VAL A 352 12.87 17.56 6.28
C VAL A 352 12.00 17.88 5.08
N VAL A 353 12.52 17.64 3.86
CA VAL A 353 11.79 17.88 2.61
C VAL A 353 10.52 17.04 2.51
N ALA A 354 10.57 15.80 2.97
CA ALA A 354 9.44 14.86 2.89
C ALA A 354 8.47 14.95 4.08
N GLN A 355 8.70 15.80 5.08
CA GLN A 355 7.94 15.83 6.34
C GLN A 355 6.43 15.79 6.14
N GLU A 356 5.90 16.64 5.26
CA GLU A 356 4.46 16.72 5.02
C GLU A 356 3.92 15.46 4.33
N THR A 357 4.66 14.92 3.38
CA THR A 357 4.29 13.67 2.68
C THR A 357 4.27 12.48 3.64
N VAL A 358 5.28 12.38 4.52
CA VAL A 358 5.35 11.35 5.56
C VAL A 358 4.16 11.46 6.51
N ALA A 359 3.89 12.66 7.02
CA ALA A 359 2.78 12.90 7.95
C ALA A 359 1.43 12.53 7.32
N ARG A 360 1.18 12.93 6.07
CA ARG A 360 -0.07 12.61 5.34
C ARG A 360 -0.21 11.13 5.05
N ALA A 361 0.85 10.45 4.64
CA ALA A 361 0.81 9.02 4.35
C ALA A 361 0.54 8.20 5.62
N LEU A 362 1.16 8.56 6.75
CA LEU A 362 0.89 7.94 8.05
C LEU A 362 -0.54 8.23 8.52
N LEU A 363 -1.00 9.46 8.41
CA LEU A 363 -2.36 9.85 8.80
C LEU A 363 -3.41 9.06 8.03
N ALA A 364 -3.26 8.93 6.71
CA ALA A 364 -4.21 8.19 5.87
C ALA A 364 -4.30 6.69 6.23
N GLU A 365 -3.19 6.05 6.60
CA GLU A 365 -3.20 4.65 7.04
C GLU A 365 -3.71 4.52 8.49
N GLU A 366 -3.43 5.52 9.35
CA GLU A 366 -3.93 5.61 10.72
C GLU A 366 -5.46 5.74 10.75
N GLU A 367 -6.04 6.65 9.96
CA GLU A 367 -7.49 6.82 9.80
C GLU A 367 -8.16 5.54 9.33
N ARG A 368 -7.63 4.94 8.27
CA ARG A 368 -8.18 3.69 7.69
C ARG A 368 -8.14 2.53 8.67
N PHE A 369 -7.07 2.41 9.46
CA PHE A 369 -6.95 1.30 10.43
C PHE A 369 -7.78 1.56 11.69
N ALA A 370 -7.93 2.82 12.11
CA ALA A 370 -8.78 3.19 13.24
C ALA A 370 -10.24 2.76 13.04
N GLU A 371 -10.77 2.84 11.81
CA GLU A 371 -12.13 2.40 11.48
C GLU A 371 -12.36 0.91 11.73
N THR A 372 -11.34 0.08 11.56
CA THR A 372 -11.46 -1.38 11.65
C THR A 372 -10.84 -1.99 12.91
N LEU A 373 -9.98 -1.24 13.61
CA LEU A 373 -9.20 -1.76 14.74
C LEU A 373 -10.08 -2.23 15.90
N ASP A 374 -11.05 -1.42 16.33
CA ASP A 374 -11.95 -1.77 17.44
C ASP A 374 -12.82 -3.01 17.10
N ALA A 375 -13.31 -3.10 15.87
CA ALA A 375 -14.10 -4.24 15.40
C ALA A 375 -13.24 -5.50 15.31
N GLY A 376 -12.03 -5.37 14.74
CA GLY A 376 -11.09 -6.49 14.60
C GLY A 376 -10.61 -7.02 15.95
N MET A 377 -10.32 -6.15 16.92
CA MET A 377 -9.93 -6.56 18.27
C MET A 377 -11.08 -7.30 18.99
N LYS A 378 -12.33 -6.86 18.87
CA LYS A 378 -13.50 -7.56 19.41
C LYS A 378 -13.65 -8.96 18.81
N ILE A 379 -13.45 -9.09 17.50
CA ILE A 379 -13.50 -10.39 16.83
C ILE A 379 -12.36 -11.28 17.29
N PHE A 380 -11.14 -10.72 17.39
CA PHE A 380 -10.01 -11.48 17.94
C PHE A 380 -10.31 -11.97 19.37
N ASP A 381 -10.87 -11.12 20.23
CA ASP A 381 -11.24 -11.47 21.60
C ASP A 381 -12.30 -12.59 21.64
N ASP A 382 -13.30 -12.52 20.76
CA ASP A 382 -14.32 -13.56 20.63
C ASP A 382 -13.72 -14.88 20.15
N VAL A 383 -12.86 -14.86 19.13
CA VAL A 383 -12.15 -16.06 18.64
C VAL A 383 -11.24 -16.63 19.71
N ALA A 384 -10.44 -15.79 20.37
CA ALA A 384 -9.52 -16.22 21.43
C ALA A 384 -10.26 -16.85 22.62
N SER A 385 -11.43 -16.33 22.98
CA SER A 385 -12.23 -16.85 24.10
C SER A 385 -12.77 -18.28 23.87
N ARG A 386 -12.98 -18.67 22.61
CA ARG A 386 -13.46 -19.99 22.21
C ARG A 386 -12.37 -20.93 21.69
N SER A 387 -11.16 -20.44 21.52
CA SER A 387 -9.99 -21.22 21.12
C SER A 387 -9.13 -21.51 22.35
N GLN A 388 -8.61 -22.75 22.48
CA GLN A 388 -7.83 -23.12 23.66
C GLN A 388 -6.38 -22.62 23.57
N GLU A 389 -5.66 -22.93 22.48
CA GLU A 389 -4.26 -22.57 22.29
C GLU A 389 -3.95 -22.04 20.88
N ILE A 390 -4.82 -22.29 19.91
CA ILE A 390 -4.58 -21.99 18.50
C ILE A 390 -5.75 -21.19 17.94
N ILE A 391 -5.44 -20.02 17.36
CA ILE A 391 -6.38 -19.23 16.56
C ILE A 391 -6.55 -19.93 15.21
N PRO A 392 -7.76 -20.31 14.78
CA PRO A 392 -7.98 -20.99 13.51
C PRO A 392 -7.54 -20.12 12.31
N GLY A 393 -6.92 -20.74 11.30
CA GLY A 393 -6.44 -20.06 10.11
C GLY A 393 -7.53 -19.31 9.33
N ALA A 394 -8.74 -19.86 9.29
CA ALA A 394 -9.90 -19.19 8.67
C ALA A 394 -10.33 -17.92 9.41
N ASP A 395 -10.26 -17.89 10.74
CA ASP A 395 -10.53 -16.68 11.53
C ASP A 395 -9.40 -15.65 11.37
N ALA A 396 -8.14 -16.10 11.35
CA ALA A 396 -6.99 -15.24 11.04
C ALA A 396 -7.10 -14.63 9.62
N PHE A 397 -7.53 -15.40 8.63
CA PHE A 397 -7.81 -14.94 7.29
C PHE A 397 -8.94 -13.90 7.26
N ARG A 398 -10.01 -14.11 8.00
CA ARG A 398 -11.10 -13.14 8.12
C ARG A 398 -10.64 -11.81 8.73
N LEU A 399 -9.79 -11.88 9.77
CA LEU A 399 -9.17 -10.69 10.35
C LEU A 399 -8.31 -9.95 9.33
N TYR A 400 -7.57 -10.68 8.51
CA TYR A 400 -6.73 -10.11 7.44
C TYR A 400 -7.56 -9.49 6.31
N ASP A 401 -8.48 -10.26 5.72
CA ASP A 401 -9.22 -9.90 4.52
C ASP A 401 -10.27 -8.80 4.77
N THR A 402 -11.04 -8.94 5.86
CA THR A 402 -12.18 -8.06 6.15
C THR A 402 -11.80 -6.85 7.02
N TYR A 403 -10.93 -7.07 8.01
CA TYR A 403 -10.58 -6.04 9.00
C TYR A 403 -9.18 -5.47 8.81
N GLY A 404 -8.44 -5.97 7.82
CA GLY A 404 -7.13 -5.46 7.49
C GLY A 404 -6.06 -5.72 8.56
N PHE A 405 -6.22 -6.75 9.41
CA PHE A 405 -5.20 -7.17 10.35
C PHE A 405 -4.14 -7.99 9.61
N PRO A 406 -2.91 -7.51 9.47
CA PRO A 406 -1.84 -8.37 8.99
C PRO A 406 -1.76 -9.64 9.84
N VAL A 407 -1.52 -10.80 9.22
CA VAL A 407 -1.50 -12.06 9.95
C VAL A 407 -0.43 -12.08 11.04
N ASP A 408 0.71 -11.43 10.79
CA ASP A 408 1.78 -11.26 11.80
C ASP A 408 1.28 -10.47 13.02
N LEU A 409 0.44 -9.44 12.81
CA LEU A 409 -0.17 -8.69 13.91
C LEU A 409 -1.13 -9.58 14.72
N THR A 410 -1.90 -10.43 14.03
CA THR A 410 -2.74 -11.44 14.66
C THR A 410 -1.91 -12.44 15.46
N ALA A 411 -0.77 -12.87 14.90
CA ALA A 411 0.17 -13.78 15.57
C ALA A 411 0.83 -13.12 16.80
N ASP A 412 1.20 -11.85 16.73
CA ASP A 412 1.74 -11.09 17.88
C ASP A 412 0.73 -10.99 19.01
N ILE A 413 -0.54 -10.69 18.69
CA ILE A 413 -1.62 -10.63 19.68
C ILE A 413 -1.85 -12.00 20.33
N ALA A 414 -1.83 -13.07 19.52
CA ALA A 414 -1.99 -14.44 19.98
C ALA A 414 -0.84 -14.82 20.94
N ARG A 415 0.41 -14.53 20.57
CA ARG A 415 1.63 -14.81 21.37
C ARG A 415 1.60 -14.09 22.72
N GLU A 416 1.19 -12.83 22.75
CA GLU A 416 1.04 -12.07 24.01
C GLU A 416 0.02 -12.71 24.98
N ARG A 417 -0.89 -13.53 24.47
CA ARG A 417 -1.88 -14.28 25.24
C ARG A 417 -1.52 -15.76 25.43
N GLY A 418 -0.30 -16.17 25.08
CA GLY A 418 0.15 -17.55 25.15
C GLY A 418 -0.46 -18.47 24.09
N MET A 419 -1.01 -17.91 23.00
CA MET A 419 -1.67 -18.63 21.91
C MET A 419 -0.79 -18.62 20.65
N ARG A 420 -1.13 -19.47 19.67
CA ARG A 420 -0.51 -19.49 18.33
C ARG A 420 -1.58 -19.33 17.24
N VAL A 421 -1.17 -19.01 16.03
CA VAL A 421 -2.04 -18.94 14.85
C VAL A 421 -1.78 -20.17 13.97
N ASP A 422 -2.85 -20.78 13.46
CA ASP A 422 -2.79 -21.81 12.42
C ASP A 422 -2.38 -21.15 11.07
N MET A 423 -1.08 -21.09 10.83
CA MET A 423 -0.54 -20.49 9.62
C MET A 423 -0.83 -21.31 8.36
N GLU A 424 -0.88 -22.64 8.45
CA GLU A 424 -1.21 -23.51 7.31
C GLU A 424 -2.65 -23.28 6.84
N GLY A 425 -3.59 -23.23 7.78
CA GLY A 425 -4.98 -22.90 7.48
C GLY A 425 -5.16 -21.49 6.93
N PHE A 426 -4.35 -20.51 7.39
CA PHE A 426 -4.35 -19.17 6.84
C PHE A 426 -3.85 -19.14 5.38
N GLU A 427 -2.72 -19.79 5.09
CA GLU A 427 -2.15 -19.88 3.74
C GLU A 427 -3.08 -20.60 2.77
N PHE A 428 -3.75 -21.66 3.21
CA PHE A 428 -4.78 -22.34 2.42
C PHE A 428 -5.94 -21.39 2.04
N ALA A 429 -6.42 -20.59 3.01
CA ALA A 429 -7.47 -19.61 2.74
C ALA A 429 -7.03 -18.51 1.79
N MET A 430 -5.77 -18.05 1.90
CA MET A 430 -5.14 -17.08 0.99
C MET A 430 -5.03 -17.62 -0.44
N GLU A 431 -4.60 -18.88 -0.61
CA GLU A 431 -4.47 -19.46 -1.95
C GLU A 431 -5.83 -19.62 -2.63
N ARG A 432 -6.86 -20.06 -1.91
CA ARG A 432 -8.24 -20.09 -2.42
C ARG A 432 -8.72 -18.72 -2.91
N GLN A 433 -8.40 -17.65 -2.17
CA GLN A 433 -8.74 -16.29 -2.60
C GLN A 433 -8.00 -15.92 -3.89
N ARG A 434 -6.69 -16.24 -3.98
CA ARG A 434 -5.87 -16.01 -5.18
C ARG A 434 -6.40 -16.79 -6.40
N GLU A 435 -6.79 -18.04 -6.21
CA GLU A 435 -7.40 -18.87 -7.26
C GLU A 435 -8.72 -18.26 -7.74
N THR A 436 -9.56 -17.82 -6.81
CA THR A 436 -10.82 -17.14 -7.14
C THR A 436 -10.58 -15.83 -7.91
N ALA A 437 -9.57 -15.05 -7.50
CA ALA A 437 -9.18 -13.82 -8.19
C ALA A 437 -8.60 -14.11 -9.59
N ARG A 438 -7.75 -15.16 -9.72
CA ARG A 438 -7.22 -15.63 -11.03
C ARG A 438 -8.33 -16.15 -11.94
N ALA A 439 -9.30 -16.89 -11.41
CA ALA A 439 -10.45 -17.39 -12.19
C ALA A 439 -11.37 -16.27 -12.67
N ALA A 440 -11.49 -15.18 -11.90
CA ALA A 440 -12.23 -13.97 -12.29
C ALA A 440 -11.45 -13.12 -13.32
N GLY A 441 -10.12 -13.18 -13.31
CA GLY A 441 -9.21 -12.53 -14.23
C GLY A 441 -8.93 -13.41 -15.46
N LYS A 442 -9.94 -13.64 -16.30
CA LYS A 442 -9.73 -14.22 -17.64
C LYS A 442 -9.05 -13.17 -18.52
N PHE A 443 -7.69 -13.15 -18.54
CA PHE A 443 -6.89 -12.68 -19.69
C PHE A 443 -5.42 -13.06 -19.47
N GLY A 444 -4.86 -13.86 -20.42
CA GLY A 444 -3.43 -14.06 -20.60
C GLY A 444 -2.85 -15.38 -20.10
N GLY A 445 -3.45 -16.51 -20.47
CA GLY A 445 -2.71 -17.77 -20.57
C GLY A 445 -1.82 -17.69 -21.81
N GLY A 446 -0.64 -17.06 -21.72
CA GLY A 446 0.29 -16.97 -22.82
C GLY A 446 0.73 -18.37 -23.27
N VAL A 447 0.61 -18.65 -24.57
CA VAL A 447 1.22 -19.83 -25.19
C VAL A 447 2.73 -19.72 -24.94
N ALA A 448 3.31 -20.64 -24.16
CA ALA A 448 4.75 -20.69 -23.98
C ALA A 448 5.40 -21.23 -25.26
N LEU A 449 6.48 -20.57 -25.70
CA LEU A 449 7.30 -21.10 -26.79
C LEU A 449 7.99 -22.38 -26.33
N PRO A 450 8.01 -23.46 -27.19
CA PRO A 450 8.83 -24.64 -26.95
C PRO A 450 10.30 -24.26 -26.77
N ALA A 451 10.98 -24.90 -25.80
CA ALA A 451 12.35 -24.54 -25.40
C ALA A 451 13.37 -24.76 -26.55
N ASP A 452 13.13 -25.74 -27.42
CA ASP A 452 13.92 -26.02 -28.60
C ASP A 452 13.84 -24.90 -29.65
N LEU A 453 12.67 -24.31 -29.86
CA LEU A 453 12.51 -23.13 -30.71
C LEU A 453 13.25 -21.92 -30.12
N VAL A 454 13.13 -21.68 -28.82
CA VAL A 454 13.83 -20.58 -28.15
C VAL A 454 15.35 -20.71 -28.29
N ALA A 455 15.88 -21.93 -28.25
CA ALA A 455 17.31 -22.20 -28.37
C ALA A 455 17.87 -22.06 -29.81
N THR A 456 16.99 -22.18 -30.83
CA THR A 456 17.41 -22.19 -32.23
C THR A 456 17.12 -20.91 -33.01
N MET A 457 16.16 -20.12 -32.55
CA MET A 457 15.76 -18.85 -33.18
C MET A 457 16.67 -17.68 -32.76
N ALA A 458 17.06 -16.86 -33.73
CA ALA A 458 17.66 -15.57 -33.42
C ALA A 458 16.59 -14.56 -32.93
N PRO A 459 16.94 -13.63 -32.06
CA PRO A 459 16.03 -12.55 -31.65
C PRO A 459 15.48 -11.78 -32.84
N THR A 460 14.19 -11.43 -32.80
CA THR A 460 13.56 -10.63 -33.86
C THR A 460 14.11 -9.24 -33.91
N VAL A 461 14.53 -8.77 -35.11
CA VAL A 461 14.97 -7.39 -35.31
C VAL A 461 13.74 -6.49 -35.47
N PHE A 462 13.55 -5.55 -34.54
CA PHE A 462 12.44 -4.61 -34.60
C PHE A 462 12.78 -3.38 -35.47
N LEU A 463 12.02 -3.17 -36.55
CA LEU A 463 12.18 -2.07 -37.51
C LEU A 463 11.21 -0.92 -37.25
N GLY A 464 10.19 -1.11 -36.41
CA GLY A 464 9.05 -0.25 -36.29
C GLY A 464 9.28 1.07 -35.54
N TYR A 465 10.51 1.42 -35.19
CA TYR A 465 10.86 2.79 -34.78
C TYR A 465 11.01 3.72 -36.01
N GLU A 466 11.41 3.20 -37.14
CA GLU A 466 11.74 3.96 -38.36
C GLU A 466 10.79 3.65 -39.53
N ALA A 467 10.22 2.44 -39.57
CA ALA A 467 9.39 1.97 -40.67
C ALA A 467 8.02 1.47 -40.17
N GLN A 468 6.98 1.73 -40.95
CA GLN A 468 5.61 1.26 -40.74
C GLN A 468 5.27 0.03 -41.59
N ASP A 469 6.10 -0.24 -42.58
CA ASP A 469 6.07 -1.39 -43.47
C ASP A 469 7.48 -1.91 -43.71
N ALA A 470 7.61 -3.15 -44.11
CA ALA A 470 8.88 -3.75 -44.45
C ALA A 470 8.68 -4.93 -45.40
N ASP A 471 9.63 -5.10 -46.30
CA ASP A 471 9.72 -6.22 -47.20
C ASP A 471 10.78 -7.26 -46.77
N ALA A 472 10.77 -8.41 -47.42
CA ALA A 472 11.72 -9.49 -47.19
C ALA A 472 11.76 -9.99 -45.73
N LEU A 473 10.62 -10.11 -45.10
CA LEU A 473 10.42 -10.68 -43.76
C LEU A 473 10.41 -12.21 -43.88
N LYS A 474 11.46 -12.88 -43.41
CA LYS A 474 11.56 -14.33 -43.51
C LYS A 474 10.85 -15.01 -42.35
N VAL A 475 9.92 -15.93 -42.63
CA VAL A 475 9.24 -16.75 -41.63
C VAL A 475 10.24 -17.73 -40.98
N VAL A 476 10.53 -17.57 -39.70
CA VAL A 476 11.48 -18.36 -38.93
C VAL A 476 10.81 -19.38 -38.01
N ALA A 477 9.54 -19.17 -37.67
CA ALA A 477 8.70 -20.14 -36.97
C ALA A 477 7.22 -19.88 -37.22
N LEU A 478 6.41 -20.93 -37.13
CA LEU A 478 4.98 -20.91 -37.29
C LEU A 478 4.35 -21.80 -36.23
N LEU A 479 3.41 -21.24 -35.44
CA LEU A 479 2.65 -22.00 -34.46
C LEU A 479 1.17 -22.05 -34.88
N LYS A 480 0.56 -23.21 -34.76
CA LYS A 480 -0.87 -23.45 -34.89
C LYS A 480 -1.35 -24.14 -33.61
N GLN A 481 -2.35 -23.53 -32.91
CA GLN A 481 -2.83 -24.02 -31.62
C GLN A 481 -1.69 -24.24 -30.58
N GLY A 482 -0.69 -23.36 -30.58
CA GLY A 482 0.44 -23.42 -29.67
C GLY A 482 1.51 -24.48 -30.00
N ARG A 483 1.40 -25.17 -31.16
CA ARG A 483 2.38 -26.19 -31.60
C ARG A 483 3.10 -25.74 -32.87
N PRO A 484 4.41 -25.97 -32.97
CA PRO A 484 5.14 -25.72 -34.20
C PRO A 484 4.59 -26.53 -35.38
N VAL A 485 4.48 -25.87 -36.52
CA VAL A 485 4.09 -26.50 -37.77
C VAL A 485 4.92 -25.93 -38.92
N ASP A 486 5.15 -26.74 -39.97
CA ASP A 486 5.87 -26.30 -41.17
C ASP A 486 4.97 -25.57 -42.16
N ARG A 487 3.63 -25.72 -42.04
CA ARG A 487 2.65 -25.16 -42.95
C ARG A 487 1.32 -24.90 -42.26
N ALA A 488 0.65 -23.82 -42.67
CA ALA A 488 -0.73 -23.52 -42.29
C ALA A 488 -1.52 -22.99 -43.50
N GLU A 489 -2.83 -23.14 -43.52
CA GLU A 489 -3.72 -22.87 -44.66
C GLU A 489 -4.77 -21.79 -44.35
N ALA A 490 -5.42 -21.30 -45.39
CA ALA A 490 -6.50 -20.31 -45.26
C ALA A 490 -7.56 -20.75 -44.23
N GLY A 491 -7.90 -19.84 -43.32
CA GLY A 491 -8.80 -20.07 -42.18
C GLY A 491 -8.12 -20.45 -40.90
N ASP A 492 -6.85 -20.82 -40.89
CA ASP A 492 -6.11 -21.16 -39.68
C ASP A 492 -5.76 -19.94 -38.85
N GLU A 493 -5.93 -20.06 -37.52
CA GLU A 493 -5.35 -19.15 -36.54
C GLU A 493 -3.92 -19.54 -36.25
N VAL A 494 -3.00 -18.61 -36.39
CA VAL A 494 -1.55 -18.84 -36.32
C VAL A 494 -0.83 -17.77 -35.52
N ILE A 495 0.36 -18.11 -35.04
CA ILE A 495 1.37 -17.14 -34.56
C ILE A 495 2.58 -17.26 -35.48
N VAL A 496 2.85 -16.20 -36.22
CA VAL A 496 3.95 -16.14 -37.19
C VAL A 496 5.13 -15.38 -36.58
N PHE A 497 6.32 -15.98 -36.64
CA PHE A 497 7.56 -15.32 -36.25
C PHE A 497 8.40 -15.08 -37.50
N THR A 498 8.91 -13.85 -37.62
CA THR A 498 9.80 -13.42 -38.71
C THR A 498 11.16 -12.99 -38.15
N ASP A 499 12.19 -13.03 -38.97
CA ASP A 499 13.57 -12.62 -38.60
C ASP A 499 13.62 -11.15 -38.22
N ARG A 500 12.81 -10.32 -38.83
CA ARG A 500 12.64 -8.87 -38.57
C ARG A 500 11.18 -8.45 -38.76
N THR A 501 10.75 -7.35 -38.16
CA THR A 501 9.37 -6.90 -38.25
C THR A 501 9.20 -5.40 -37.98
N PRO A 502 8.26 -4.70 -38.68
CA PRO A 502 7.83 -3.36 -38.29
C PRO A 502 6.78 -3.36 -37.16
N PHE A 503 6.23 -4.52 -36.76
CA PHE A 503 5.19 -4.62 -35.77
C PHE A 503 5.77 -4.57 -34.37
N TYR A 504 5.29 -3.63 -33.55
CA TYR A 504 5.60 -3.56 -32.13
C TYR A 504 4.91 -4.68 -31.38
N ALA A 505 5.67 -5.45 -30.63
CA ALA A 505 5.11 -6.49 -29.75
C ALA A 505 4.75 -5.89 -28.39
N GLU A 506 3.60 -6.27 -27.82
CA GLU A 506 3.10 -5.81 -26.53
C GLU A 506 4.21 -5.85 -25.47
N SER A 507 4.51 -4.67 -24.91
CA SER A 507 5.55 -4.50 -23.91
C SER A 507 5.40 -3.14 -23.21
N GLY A 508 5.81 -3.03 -21.93
CA GLY A 508 5.81 -1.76 -21.20
C GLY A 508 4.43 -1.08 -21.09
N GLY A 509 3.36 -1.85 -21.20
CA GLY A 509 1.97 -1.37 -21.18
C GLY A 509 1.43 -0.88 -22.53
N GLN A 510 2.27 -0.74 -23.58
CA GLN A 510 1.78 -0.47 -24.93
C GLN A 510 1.29 -1.76 -25.59
N VAL A 511 0.06 -1.74 -26.12
CA VAL A 511 -0.54 -2.87 -26.86
C VAL A 511 0.24 -3.18 -28.14
N GLY A 512 0.20 -4.43 -28.58
CA GLY A 512 0.78 -4.86 -29.83
C GLY A 512 0.12 -4.25 -31.06
N ASP A 513 0.86 -4.19 -32.16
CA ASP A 513 0.31 -3.74 -33.44
C ASP A 513 -0.53 -4.81 -34.10
N SER A 514 -1.51 -4.33 -34.83
CA SER A 514 -2.24 -5.08 -35.84
C SER A 514 -1.84 -4.63 -37.24
N GLY A 515 -2.22 -5.39 -38.26
CA GLY A 515 -1.94 -5.08 -39.66
C GLY A 515 -2.05 -6.29 -40.57
N GLN A 516 -1.21 -6.35 -41.60
CA GLN A 516 -1.23 -7.43 -42.58
C GLN A 516 0.19 -7.89 -42.92
N LEU A 517 0.35 -9.21 -43.05
CA LEU A 517 1.51 -9.85 -43.67
C LEU A 517 1.05 -10.47 -44.99
N SER A 518 1.79 -10.26 -46.06
CA SER A 518 1.45 -10.76 -47.39
C SER A 518 2.66 -11.38 -48.09
N GLY A 519 2.46 -12.43 -48.81
CA GLY A 519 3.43 -13.08 -49.69
C GLY A 519 2.84 -13.28 -51.08
N THR A 520 3.51 -14.00 -51.97
CA THR A 520 3.08 -14.20 -53.38
C THR A 520 1.67 -14.81 -53.49
N ASP A 521 1.36 -15.80 -52.63
CA ASP A 521 0.09 -16.52 -52.68
C ASP A 521 -0.54 -16.64 -51.27
N VAL A 522 -0.19 -15.77 -50.34
CA VAL A 522 -0.66 -15.82 -48.98
C VAL A 522 -0.95 -14.40 -48.43
N SER A 523 -2.03 -14.28 -47.70
CA SER A 523 -2.41 -13.07 -46.94
C SER A 523 -2.77 -13.47 -45.51
N ILE A 524 -2.25 -12.73 -44.53
CA ILE A 524 -2.42 -12.98 -43.11
C ILE A 524 -2.88 -11.69 -42.46
N GLU A 525 -4.04 -11.73 -41.82
CA GLU A 525 -4.55 -10.64 -40.97
C GLU A 525 -3.93 -10.78 -39.58
N VAL A 526 -3.10 -9.81 -39.21
CA VAL A 526 -2.48 -9.74 -37.85
C VAL A 526 -3.39 -8.93 -36.96
N ALA A 527 -4.01 -9.59 -35.98
CA ALA A 527 -4.90 -8.96 -35.00
C ALA A 527 -4.14 -8.35 -33.83
N ASP A 528 -2.99 -8.93 -33.48
CA ASP A 528 -2.14 -8.49 -32.35
C ASP A 528 -0.69 -8.97 -32.56
N THR A 529 0.25 -8.31 -31.91
CA THR A 529 1.67 -8.73 -31.88
C THR A 529 2.13 -8.84 -30.43
N GLN A 530 2.55 -10.03 -30.04
CA GLN A 530 2.94 -10.34 -28.67
C GLN A 530 4.42 -10.66 -28.55
N LYS A 531 4.99 -10.37 -27.36
CA LYS A 531 6.40 -10.62 -27.08
C LYS A 531 6.59 -11.94 -26.38
N PHE A 532 7.35 -12.85 -26.99
CA PHE A 532 7.64 -14.18 -26.48
C PHE A 532 9.08 -14.26 -26.01
N ALA A 533 9.31 -14.94 -24.87
CA ALA A 533 10.63 -15.11 -24.25
C ALA A 533 11.46 -13.80 -24.18
N GLY A 534 10.79 -12.64 -24.10
CA GLY A 534 11.42 -11.33 -23.99
C GLY A 534 12.07 -10.78 -25.27
N GLN A 535 12.23 -11.57 -26.34
CA GLN A 535 13.02 -11.21 -27.53
C GLN A 535 12.41 -11.58 -28.89
N PHE A 536 11.32 -12.35 -28.92
CA PHE A 536 10.68 -12.75 -30.17
C PHE A 536 9.33 -12.03 -30.33
N HIS A 537 9.10 -11.45 -31.52
CA HIS A 537 7.83 -10.84 -31.89
C HIS A 537 6.96 -11.85 -32.62
N GLY A 538 5.86 -12.29 -32.01
CA GLY A 538 4.91 -13.21 -32.59
C GLY A 538 3.68 -12.49 -33.09
N HIS A 539 3.42 -12.56 -34.40
CA HIS A 539 2.25 -11.99 -35.08
C HIS A 539 1.09 -12.94 -34.91
N VAL A 540 0.17 -12.60 -34.02
CA VAL A 540 -1.05 -13.39 -33.74
C VAL A 540 -2.13 -13.00 -34.75
N GLY A 541 -2.57 -13.95 -35.55
CA GLY A 541 -3.53 -13.63 -36.58
C GLY A 541 -4.11 -14.86 -37.28
N ARG A 542 -4.76 -14.60 -38.40
CA ARG A 542 -5.44 -15.61 -39.23
C ARG A 542 -4.94 -15.55 -40.66
N ILE A 543 -4.73 -16.68 -41.27
CA ILE A 543 -4.48 -16.77 -42.71
C ILE A 543 -5.80 -16.50 -43.44
N ALA A 544 -5.87 -15.34 -44.10
CA ALA A 544 -7.03 -14.95 -44.86
C ALA A 544 -7.13 -15.67 -46.20
N GLU A 545 -6.01 -15.79 -46.91
CA GLU A 545 -5.92 -16.44 -48.21
C GLU A 545 -4.63 -17.25 -48.38
N GLY A 546 -4.69 -18.33 -49.09
CA GLY A 546 -3.55 -19.12 -49.46
C GLY A 546 -2.98 -20.06 -48.39
N ALA A 547 -1.69 -20.31 -48.40
CA ALA A 547 -1.00 -21.16 -47.45
C ALA A 547 0.38 -20.60 -47.12
N LEU A 548 0.72 -20.56 -45.82
CA LEU A 548 2.02 -20.11 -45.30
C LEU A 548 2.91 -21.33 -45.00
N LYS A 549 4.19 -21.24 -45.36
CA LYS A 549 5.21 -22.24 -45.05
C LYS A 549 6.38 -21.62 -44.29
N LEU A 550 7.04 -22.44 -43.48
CA LEU A 550 8.30 -22.09 -42.85
C LEU A 550 9.33 -21.73 -43.95
N GLY A 551 10.01 -20.58 -43.75
CA GLY A 551 10.99 -20.05 -44.70
C GLY A 551 10.42 -19.14 -45.78
N ASP A 552 9.10 -19.02 -45.92
CA ASP A 552 8.47 -18.05 -46.83
C ASP A 552 8.94 -16.61 -46.51
N VAL A 553 8.95 -15.79 -47.55
CA VAL A 553 9.33 -14.36 -47.45
C VAL A 553 8.07 -13.52 -47.66
N LEU A 554 7.81 -12.67 -46.69
CA LEU A 554 6.62 -11.83 -46.63
C LEU A 554 6.98 -10.35 -46.73
N SER A 555 6.02 -9.54 -47.12
CA SER A 555 5.96 -8.11 -46.86
C SER A 555 4.97 -7.87 -45.74
N GLY A 556 5.23 -6.93 -44.84
CA GLY A 556 4.37 -6.62 -43.70
C GLY A 556 4.14 -5.14 -43.50
N GLY A 557 2.91 -4.77 -43.27
CA GLY A 557 2.51 -3.39 -42.93
C GLY A 557 1.57 -3.33 -41.74
N ILE A 558 1.86 -2.40 -40.83
CA ILE A 558 1.02 -2.18 -39.65
C ILE A 558 -0.23 -1.36 -39.98
N ASP A 559 -1.23 -1.43 -39.10
CA ASP A 559 -2.33 -0.46 -39.10
C ASP A 559 -1.81 0.90 -38.59
N VAL A 560 -1.48 1.77 -39.54
CA VAL A 560 -0.90 3.08 -39.30
C VAL A 560 -1.82 3.97 -38.45
N GLN A 561 -3.14 3.86 -38.64
CA GLN A 561 -4.11 4.68 -37.90
C GLN A 561 -4.17 4.23 -36.44
N ARG A 562 -4.19 2.92 -36.21
CA ARG A 562 -4.17 2.34 -34.86
C ARG A 562 -2.87 2.69 -34.14
N ARG A 563 -1.71 2.48 -34.77
CA ARG A 563 -0.40 2.87 -34.23
C ARG A 563 -0.33 4.37 -33.97
N GLY A 564 -0.84 5.20 -34.89
CA GLY A 564 -0.89 6.65 -34.77
C GLY A 564 -1.60 7.08 -33.47
N LYS A 565 -2.77 6.54 -33.19
CA LYS A 565 -3.51 6.82 -31.94
C LYS A 565 -2.75 6.32 -30.69
N THR A 566 -2.13 5.15 -30.78
CA THR A 566 -1.39 4.55 -29.64
C THR A 566 -0.18 5.38 -29.25
N ILE A 567 0.60 5.91 -30.19
CA ILE A 567 1.79 6.73 -29.90
C ILE A 567 1.42 8.07 -29.23
N LEU A 568 0.24 8.65 -29.55
CA LEU A 568 -0.25 9.86 -28.88
C LEU A 568 -0.48 9.57 -27.38
N ASN A 569 -1.20 8.49 -27.10
CA ASN A 569 -1.49 8.05 -25.73
C ASN A 569 -0.22 7.68 -24.98
N HIS A 570 0.76 7.02 -25.61
CA HIS A 570 2.01 6.64 -24.98
C HIS A 570 2.84 7.86 -24.58
N SER A 571 3.00 8.81 -25.49
CA SER A 571 3.75 10.02 -25.23
C SER A 571 3.09 10.89 -24.15
N ALA A 572 1.76 10.96 -24.16
CA ALA A 572 0.99 11.64 -23.11
C ALA A 572 1.13 10.97 -21.73
N THR A 573 1.36 9.65 -21.68
CA THR A 573 1.57 8.93 -20.42
C THR A 573 2.83 9.42 -19.70
N HIS A 574 3.91 9.69 -20.41
CA HIS A 574 5.15 10.25 -19.85
C HIS A 574 4.95 11.67 -19.32
N LEU A 575 4.26 12.53 -20.07
CA LEU A 575 3.92 13.88 -19.61
C LEU A 575 2.99 13.85 -18.39
N LEU A 576 2.03 12.92 -18.38
CA LEU A 576 1.15 12.70 -17.23
C LEU A 576 1.95 12.26 -15.99
N HIS A 577 2.88 11.31 -16.13
CA HIS A 577 3.71 10.84 -15.04
C HIS A 577 4.54 11.99 -14.43
N ALA A 578 5.17 12.80 -15.26
CA ALA A 578 5.91 13.96 -14.80
C ALA A 578 5.01 14.99 -14.09
N ALA A 579 3.81 15.28 -14.65
CA ALA A 579 2.84 16.19 -14.04
C ALA A 579 2.33 15.70 -12.69
N LEU A 580 2.05 14.40 -12.58
CA LEU A 580 1.64 13.77 -11.31
C LEU A 580 2.73 13.91 -10.25
N ARG A 581 3.99 13.66 -10.59
CA ARG A 581 5.12 13.82 -9.66
C ARG A 581 5.32 15.26 -9.23
N GLU A 582 5.14 16.20 -10.12
CA GLU A 582 5.25 17.62 -9.81
C GLU A 582 4.13 18.11 -8.88
N VAL A 583 2.90 17.65 -9.07
CA VAL A 583 1.73 18.11 -8.30
C VAL A 583 1.55 17.33 -7.00
N LEU A 584 1.72 16.02 -7.04
CA LEU A 584 1.43 15.13 -5.90
C LEU A 584 2.69 14.78 -5.08
N GLY A 585 3.86 14.89 -5.70
CA GLY A 585 5.15 14.60 -5.06
C GLY A 585 5.91 13.44 -5.69
N THR A 586 7.21 13.36 -5.37
CA THR A 586 8.17 12.40 -5.96
C THR A 586 7.90 10.94 -5.61
N HIS A 587 7.03 10.66 -4.62
CA HIS A 587 6.57 9.31 -4.26
C HIS A 587 5.68 8.67 -5.34
N VAL A 588 5.18 9.45 -6.29
CA VAL A 588 4.43 8.92 -7.42
C VAL A 588 5.34 8.07 -8.29
N GLN A 589 5.03 6.78 -8.39
CA GLN A 589 5.73 5.79 -9.20
C GLN A 589 4.71 4.97 -9.97
N GLN A 590 5.01 4.59 -11.20
CA GLN A 590 4.18 3.69 -11.99
C GLN A 590 4.04 2.33 -11.29
N LYS A 591 2.79 1.83 -11.21
CA LYS A 591 2.44 0.48 -10.72
C LYS A 591 1.83 -0.37 -11.83
N GLY A 592 1.36 0.25 -12.89
CA GLY A 592 0.86 -0.39 -14.08
C GLY A 592 0.57 0.65 -15.15
N SER A 593 0.56 0.23 -16.39
CA SER A 593 0.22 1.06 -17.54
C SER A 593 -0.54 0.23 -18.58
N LEU A 594 -1.46 0.86 -19.28
CA LEU A 594 -2.06 0.36 -20.51
C LEU A 594 -2.14 1.52 -21.48
N VAL A 595 -1.53 1.34 -22.64
CA VAL A 595 -1.54 2.32 -23.73
C VAL A 595 -2.15 1.66 -24.95
N ALA A 596 -3.38 2.04 -25.25
CA ALA A 596 -4.19 1.51 -26.36
C ALA A 596 -4.58 2.67 -27.29
N PRO A 597 -5.12 2.37 -28.51
CA PRO A 597 -5.52 3.43 -29.44
C PRO A 597 -6.72 4.26 -28.98
N ASP A 598 -7.54 3.70 -28.10
CA ASP A 598 -8.77 4.35 -27.57
C ASP A 598 -8.52 5.12 -26.27
N ARG A 599 -7.52 4.75 -25.48
CA ARG A 599 -7.19 5.40 -24.20
C ARG A 599 -5.82 5.05 -23.70
N LEU A 600 -5.34 5.83 -22.74
CA LEU A 600 -4.28 5.43 -21.82
C LEU A 600 -4.85 5.18 -20.43
N ARG A 601 -4.23 4.26 -19.69
CA ARG A 601 -4.47 4.00 -18.27
C ARG A 601 -3.15 3.99 -17.54
N PHE A 602 -3.09 4.77 -16.48
CA PHE A 602 -1.88 4.89 -15.66
C PHE A 602 -2.21 4.61 -14.21
N ASP A 603 -1.66 3.51 -13.69
CA ASP A 603 -1.78 3.10 -12.29
C ASP A 603 -0.52 3.53 -11.55
N PHE A 604 -0.65 4.24 -10.45
CA PHE A 604 0.49 4.83 -9.75
C PHE A 604 0.30 4.84 -8.24
N SER A 605 1.42 4.92 -7.52
CA SER A 605 1.42 4.98 -6.05
C SER A 605 0.96 6.35 -5.57
N HIS A 606 -0.16 6.37 -4.83
CA HIS A 606 -0.63 7.54 -4.09
C HIS A 606 -1.62 7.11 -3.00
N PHE A 607 -1.57 7.77 -1.84
CA PHE A 607 -2.23 7.31 -0.61
C PHE A 607 -3.65 7.87 -0.41
N GLN A 608 -4.06 8.89 -1.17
CA GLN A 608 -5.36 9.56 -1.04
C GLN A 608 -6.04 9.78 -2.41
N PRO A 609 -7.36 10.05 -2.46
CA PRO A 609 -8.03 10.51 -3.67
C PRO A 609 -7.43 11.83 -4.15
N ILE A 610 -7.31 11.99 -5.47
CA ILE A 610 -6.88 13.25 -6.07
C ILE A 610 -8.08 14.19 -6.10
N THR A 611 -7.91 15.42 -5.67
CA THR A 611 -8.98 16.43 -5.70
C THR A 611 -9.27 16.89 -7.13
N ALA A 612 -10.47 17.42 -7.36
CA ALA A 612 -10.84 17.97 -8.66
C ALA A 612 -9.92 19.11 -9.09
N GLU A 613 -9.43 19.91 -8.13
CA GLU A 613 -8.47 21.00 -8.34
C GLU A 613 -7.11 20.47 -8.79
N GLU A 614 -6.59 19.44 -8.12
CA GLU A 614 -5.34 18.78 -8.48
C GLU A 614 -5.42 18.14 -9.86
N LEU A 615 -6.51 17.42 -10.18
CA LEU A 615 -6.76 16.85 -11.51
C LEU A 615 -6.75 17.94 -12.59
N ALA A 616 -7.42 19.07 -12.33
CA ALA A 616 -7.44 20.19 -13.26
C ALA A 616 -6.07 20.83 -13.44
N VAL A 617 -5.23 20.85 -12.39
CA VAL A 617 -3.83 21.32 -12.49
C VAL A 617 -2.99 20.36 -13.31
N ILE A 618 -3.09 19.06 -13.07
CA ILE A 618 -2.36 18.01 -13.78
C ILE A 618 -2.70 18.08 -15.29
N GLU A 619 -4.00 18.09 -15.62
CA GLU A 619 -4.47 18.17 -17.01
C GLU A 619 -3.96 19.44 -17.71
N ARG A 620 -4.00 20.59 -17.03
CA ARG A 620 -3.45 21.86 -17.58
C ARG A 620 -1.95 21.78 -17.82
N LYS A 621 -1.16 21.16 -16.93
CA LYS A 621 0.28 21.01 -17.08
C LYS A 621 0.62 20.13 -18.28
N VAL A 622 -0.01 18.95 -18.40
CA VAL A 622 0.18 18.07 -19.55
C VAL A 622 -0.13 18.81 -20.85
N ASN A 623 -1.28 19.50 -20.94
CA ASN A 623 -1.64 20.29 -22.11
C ASN A 623 -0.74 21.50 -22.34
N ALA A 624 -0.10 22.05 -21.32
CA ALA A 624 0.92 23.08 -21.48
C ALA A 624 2.15 22.50 -22.17
N GLU A 625 2.67 21.37 -21.73
CA GLU A 625 3.80 20.68 -22.33
C GLU A 625 3.52 20.21 -23.78
N VAL A 626 2.31 19.77 -24.06
CA VAL A 626 1.85 19.49 -25.42
C VAL A 626 1.99 20.73 -26.31
N ARG A 627 1.51 21.89 -25.84
CA ARG A 627 1.57 23.14 -26.60
C ARG A 627 2.98 23.74 -26.78
N THR A 628 3.94 23.38 -25.90
CA THR A 628 5.35 23.80 -26.08
C THR A 628 5.97 23.18 -27.34
N ASN A 629 5.41 22.06 -27.80
CA ASN A 629 5.81 21.38 -29.04
C ASN A 629 7.30 21.03 -29.10
N HIS A 630 7.84 20.54 -27.99
CA HIS A 630 9.23 20.07 -27.93
C HIS A 630 9.48 18.87 -28.85
N SER A 631 10.70 18.78 -29.40
CA SER A 631 11.16 17.53 -30.04
C SER A 631 11.27 16.41 -29.02
N VAL A 632 10.92 15.20 -29.42
CA VAL A 632 11.09 14.00 -28.64
C VAL A 632 12.44 13.37 -29.06
N GLU A 633 13.38 13.38 -28.13
CA GLU A 633 14.74 12.87 -28.36
C GLU A 633 14.86 11.45 -27.83
N VAL A 634 15.59 10.61 -28.57
CA VAL A 634 15.86 9.24 -28.20
C VAL A 634 17.36 9.00 -28.13
N HIS A 635 17.84 8.53 -26.98
CA HIS A 635 19.23 8.23 -26.73
C HIS A 635 19.41 6.78 -26.32
N ASN A 636 20.38 6.07 -26.92
CA ASN A 636 20.75 4.71 -26.55
C ASN A 636 22.10 4.73 -25.83
N MET A 637 22.12 4.47 -24.53
CA MET A 637 23.30 4.60 -23.68
C MET A 637 23.39 3.47 -22.66
N ALA A 638 24.50 3.39 -21.91
CA ALA A 638 24.61 2.46 -20.79
C ALA A 638 23.66 2.85 -19.65
N MET A 639 23.26 1.86 -18.84
CA MET A 639 22.30 2.10 -17.73
C MET A 639 22.79 3.20 -16.78
N GLN A 640 24.07 3.18 -16.39
CA GLN A 640 24.63 4.19 -15.49
C GLN A 640 24.65 5.58 -16.15
N GLU A 641 25.02 5.67 -17.39
CA GLU A 641 25.01 6.92 -18.17
C GLU A 641 23.58 7.49 -18.25
N ALA A 642 22.56 6.62 -18.37
CA ALA A 642 21.16 7.04 -18.37
C ALA A 642 20.71 7.63 -17.04
N LEU A 643 21.14 7.04 -15.92
CA LEU A 643 20.87 7.57 -14.59
C LEU A 643 21.57 8.92 -14.35
N ASP A 644 22.81 9.04 -14.76
CA ASP A 644 23.59 10.29 -14.71
C ASP A 644 22.99 11.38 -15.63
N PHE A 645 22.38 10.98 -16.73
CA PHE A 645 21.63 11.85 -17.64
C PHE A 645 20.29 12.33 -17.05
N GLY A 646 19.90 11.77 -15.87
CA GLY A 646 18.66 12.09 -15.18
C GLY A 646 17.46 11.27 -15.63
N ALA A 647 17.68 10.15 -16.30
CA ALA A 647 16.60 9.29 -16.74
C ALA A 647 15.95 8.55 -15.55
N MET A 648 14.64 8.59 -15.49
CA MET A 648 13.87 7.83 -14.52
C MET A 648 13.73 6.37 -14.98
N ALA A 649 14.20 5.45 -14.15
CA ALA A 649 13.99 4.03 -14.32
C ALA A 649 12.70 3.60 -13.58
N LEU A 650 11.88 2.77 -14.23
CA LEU A 650 10.70 2.20 -13.59
C LEU A 650 11.11 1.10 -12.61
N PHE A 651 10.56 1.16 -11.43
CA PHE A 651 10.91 0.22 -10.36
C PHE A 651 10.39 -1.20 -10.68
N GLY A 652 11.29 -2.19 -10.65
CA GLY A 652 10.92 -3.60 -10.85
C GLY A 652 11.03 -4.12 -12.29
N GLU A 653 11.40 -3.29 -13.25
CA GLU A 653 11.73 -3.75 -14.59
C GLU A 653 13.19 -4.19 -14.69
N LYS A 654 13.43 -5.25 -15.47
CA LYS A 654 14.79 -5.71 -15.77
C LYS A 654 15.30 -5.01 -17.03
N TYR A 655 16.28 -4.16 -16.87
CA TYR A 655 16.93 -3.48 -17.98
C TYR A 655 18.21 -4.22 -18.41
N GLY A 656 18.54 -4.17 -19.69
CA GLY A 656 19.81 -4.65 -20.20
C GLY A 656 20.95 -3.67 -19.92
N GLU A 657 22.16 -4.03 -20.30
CA GLU A 657 23.35 -3.15 -20.21
C GLU A 657 23.19 -1.84 -20.97
N ARG A 658 22.46 -1.84 -22.06
CA ARG A 658 22.10 -0.65 -22.85
C ARG A 658 20.60 -0.40 -22.79
N VAL A 659 20.24 0.84 -22.55
CA VAL A 659 18.84 1.28 -22.38
C VAL A 659 18.51 2.41 -23.36
N ARG A 660 17.23 2.49 -23.71
CA ARG A 660 16.67 3.54 -24.54
C ARG A 660 16.06 4.62 -23.64
N VAL A 661 16.62 5.81 -23.65
CA VAL A 661 16.16 6.99 -22.93
C VAL A 661 15.31 7.83 -23.85
N LEU A 662 14.11 8.17 -23.42
CA LEU A 662 13.21 9.09 -24.07
C LEU A 662 13.24 10.43 -23.33
N LYS A 663 13.49 11.52 -24.05
CA LYS A 663 13.52 12.87 -23.49
C LYS A 663 12.53 13.77 -24.22
N MET A 664 11.64 14.41 -23.47
CA MET A 664 10.63 15.36 -23.96
C MET A 664 10.92 16.75 -23.36
N GLY A 665 11.75 17.54 -24.07
CA GLY A 665 12.23 18.81 -23.55
C GLY A 665 13.00 18.67 -22.25
N GLY A 666 12.74 19.56 -21.28
CA GLY A 666 13.26 19.47 -19.91
C GLY A 666 12.26 18.87 -18.92
N TYR A 667 11.08 18.40 -19.38
CA TYR A 667 9.96 18.05 -18.53
C TYR A 667 9.91 16.55 -18.18
N SER A 668 10.17 15.67 -19.15
CA SER A 668 10.20 14.23 -18.91
C SER A 668 11.44 13.61 -19.52
N THR A 669 12.17 12.80 -18.74
CA THR A 669 13.30 11.98 -19.17
C THR A 669 13.15 10.61 -18.54
N GLU A 670 12.81 9.60 -19.34
CA GLU A 670 12.44 8.26 -18.84
C GLU A 670 12.99 7.13 -19.68
N LEU A 671 13.23 5.96 -19.09
CA LEU A 671 13.56 4.75 -19.82
C LEU A 671 12.30 4.20 -20.48
N CYS A 672 12.29 4.13 -21.82
CA CYS A 672 11.13 3.61 -22.55
C CYS A 672 11.48 2.94 -23.87
N GLY A 673 11.03 1.69 -24.06
CA GLY A 673 11.16 0.93 -25.30
C GLY A 673 9.98 1.06 -26.27
N GLY A 674 8.96 1.87 -25.94
CA GLY A 674 7.76 2.03 -26.76
C GLY A 674 7.94 2.95 -27.97
N THR A 675 6.85 3.12 -28.72
CA THR A 675 6.80 4.03 -29.88
C THR A 675 6.15 5.36 -29.49
N HIS A 676 6.70 6.48 -29.97
CA HIS A 676 6.33 7.82 -29.55
C HIS A 676 6.16 8.79 -30.71
N VAL A 677 5.57 9.94 -30.41
CA VAL A 677 5.46 11.06 -31.34
C VAL A 677 6.82 11.68 -31.61
N SER A 678 6.96 12.40 -32.73
CA SER A 678 8.18 13.16 -33.05
C SER A 678 8.25 14.46 -32.25
N ARG A 679 7.15 15.05 -31.93
CA ARG A 679 7.02 16.29 -31.16
C ARG A 679 5.87 16.21 -30.18
N THR A 680 5.98 16.85 -29.02
CA THR A 680 4.91 16.82 -28.01
C THR A 680 3.59 17.41 -28.52
N GLY A 681 3.65 18.36 -29.47
CA GLY A 681 2.49 18.96 -30.11
C GLY A 681 1.64 17.98 -30.94
N ASP A 682 2.24 16.90 -31.43
CA ASP A 682 1.52 15.85 -32.18
C ASP A 682 0.44 15.16 -31.34
N ILE A 683 0.58 15.15 -30.00
CA ILE A 683 -0.39 14.58 -29.07
C ILE A 683 -1.78 15.24 -29.21
N GLY A 684 -1.80 16.55 -29.54
CA GLY A 684 -3.04 17.32 -29.65
C GLY A 684 -3.64 17.64 -28.26
N LEU A 685 -4.94 17.38 -28.08
CA LEU A 685 -5.60 17.56 -26.79
C LEU A 685 -5.39 16.33 -25.91
N PHE A 686 -5.06 16.55 -24.64
CA PHE A 686 -5.08 15.52 -23.58
C PHE A 686 -6.25 15.78 -22.65
N LYS A 687 -7.05 14.75 -22.34
CA LYS A 687 -8.20 14.85 -21.46
C LYS A 687 -8.28 13.68 -20.48
N ILE A 688 -8.32 13.98 -19.19
CA ILE A 688 -8.57 12.97 -18.15
C ILE A 688 -10.06 12.61 -18.17
N THR A 689 -10.36 11.31 -18.26
CA THR A 689 -11.73 10.79 -18.30
C THR A 689 -12.19 10.21 -16.97
N SER A 690 -11.27 9.62 -16.20
CA SER A 690 -11.60 9.07 -14.89
C SER A 690 -10.39 9.07 -13.96
N GLU A 691 -10.65 9.10 -12.64
CA GLU A 691 -9.70 8.89 -11.58
C GLU A 691 -10.35 8.03 -10.50
N GLY A 692 -9.59 7.07 -9.92
CA GLY A 692 -10.12 6.20 -8.87
C GLY A 692 -9.07 5.31 -8.20
N GLY A 693 -9.44 4.71 -7.05
CA GLY A 693 -8.59 3.74 -6.36
C GLY A 693 -8.70 2.36 -7.01
N VAL A 694 -7.55 1.70 -7.19
CA VAL A 694 -7.47 0.31 -7.68
C VAL A 694 -7.24 -0.65 -6.53
N SER A 695 -6.29 -0.30 -5.70
CA SER A 695 -5.95 -1.04 -4.48
C SER A 695 -5.42 -0.06 -3.43
N SER A 696 -5.14 -0.56 -2.24
CA SER A 696 -4.59 0.30 -1.21
C SER A 696 -3.24 0.89 -1.62
N GLY A 697 -3.15 2.22 -1.62
CA GLY A 697 -1.96 2.96 -2.03
C GLY A 697 -1.74 3.02 -3.55
N VAL A 698 -2.69 2.56 -4.38
CA VAL A 698 -2.61 2.64 -5.84
C VAL A 698 -3.84 3.34 -6.39
N ARG A 699 -3.59 4.41 -7.13
CA ARG A 699 -4.60 5.19 -7.86
C ARG A 699 -4.47 4.94 -9.35
N ARG A 700 -5.55 5.11 -10.07
CA ARG A 700 -5.67 4.96 -11.52
C ARG A 700 -6.18 6.26 -12.14
N ILE A 701 -5.52 6.70 -13.20
CA ILE A 701 -6.04 7.70 -14.11
C ILE A 701 -6.26 7.04 -15.48
N GLU A 702 -7.42 7.30 -16.08
CA GLU A 702 -7.65 7.05 -17.49
C GLU A 702 -7.77 8.38 -18.23
N ALA A 703 -7.21 8.43 -19.44
CA ALA A 703 -7.21 9.63 -20.25
C ALA A 703 -7.22 9.27 -21.74
N VAL A 704 -7.57 10.25 -22.56
CA VAL A 704 -7.62 10.16 -24.02
C VAL A 704 -6.86 11.33 -24.65
N THR A 705 -6.39 11.15 -25.89
CA THR A 705 -5.60 12.15 -26.61
C THR A 705 -6.12 12.38 -28.03
N GLY A 706 -5.65 13.45 -28.66
CA GLY A 706 -5.91 13.77 -30.05
C GLY A 706 -7.40 13.76 -30.39
N GLN A 707 -7.80 13.04 -31.46
CA GLN A 707 -9.18 12.94 -31.89
C GLN A 707 -10.08 12.34 -30.80
N GLY A 708 -9.61 11.31 -30.05
CA GLY A 708 -10.40 10.73 -28.96
C GLY A 708 -10.74 11.73 -27.85
N ALA A 709 -9.86 12.67 -27.56
CA ALA A 709 -10.12 13.74 -26.60
C ALA A 709 -11.14 14.77 -27.14
N LEU A 710 -11.07 15.09 -28.43
CA LEU A 710 -12.04 15.97 -29.07
C LEU A 710 -13.43 15.32 -29.10
N ASP A 711 -13.51 14.04 -29.46
CA ASP A 711 -14.78 13.29 -29.47
C ASP A 711 -15.39 13.20 -28.06
N TYR A 712 -14.56 13.00 -27.02
CA TYR A 712 -15.00 13.01 -25.63
C TYR A 712 -15.60 14.36 -25.22
N VAL A 713 -14.91 15.46 -25.55
CA VAL A 713 -15.41 16.82 -25.23
C VAL A 713 -16.71 17.10 -25.97
N ALA A 714 -16.77 16.76 -27.25
CA ALA A 714 -18.00 16.95 -28.06
C ALA A 714 -19.20 16.15 -27.49
N GLU A 715 -18.97 14.94 -27.02
CA GLU A 715 -20.00 14.12 -26.39
C GLU A 715 -20.47 14.71 -25.05
N GLU A 716 -19.56 15.22 -24.22
CA GLU A 716 -19.91 15.91 -22.98
C GLU A 716 -20.71 17.20 -23.26
N GLU A 717 -20.32 17.98 -24.27
CA GLU A 717 -21.08 19.18 -24.71
C GLU A 717 -22.45 18.81 -25.21
N ARG A 718 -22.59 17.71 -25.99
CA ARG A 718 -23.86 17.21 -26.46
C ARG A 718 -24.78 16.81 -25.30
N ARG A 719 -24.29 16.03 -24.34
CA ARG A 719 -25.02 15.62 -23.12
C ARG A 719 -25.48 16.82 -22.31
N LEU A 720 -24.57 17.80 -22.12
CA LEU A 720 -24.89 19.02 -21.41
C LEU A 720 -25.98 19.82 -22.16
N GLY A 721 -25.90 19.89 -23.49
CA GLY A 721 -26.92 20.52 -24.33
C GLY A 721 -28.29 19.82 -24.25
N GLU A 722 -28.32 18.49 -24.28
CA GLU A 722 -29.53 17.70 -24.08
C GLU A 722 -30.15 17.96 -22.70
N ALA A 723 -29.33 17.88 -21.64
CA ALA A 723 -29.78 18.19 -20.29
C ALA A 723 -30.35 19.61 -20.22
N ALA A 724 -29.67 20.60 -20.78
CA ALA A 724 -30.12 21.99 -20.79
C ALA A 724 -31.46 22.13 -21.53
N SER A 725 -31.68 21.42 -22.64
CA SER A 725 -32.94 21.45 -23.41
C SER A 725 -34.13 20.93 -22.61
N LEU A 726 -33.94 19.88 -21.78
CA LEU A 726 -34.96 19.34 -20.88
C LEU A 726 -35.46 20.38 -19.87
N PHE A 727 -34.62 21.34 -19.51
CA PHE A 727 -34.95 22.44 -18.62
C PHE A 727 -35.34 23.73 -19.36
N GLY A 728 -35.50 23.66 -20.70
CA GLY A 728 -35.91 24.80 -21.51
C GLY A 728 -34.89 25.95 -21.50
N GLY A 729 -33.59 25.65 -21.58
CA GLY A 729 -32.49 26.61 -21.57
C GLY A 729 -31.29 26.19 -22.40
N ASN A 730 -30.20 26.90 -22.25
CA ASN A 730 -28.89 26.60 -22.83
C ASN A 730 -27.92 26.03 -21.77
N SER A 731 -26.77 25.55 -22.21
CA SER A 731 -25.76 24.92 -21.33
C SER A 731 -25.24 25.85 -20.26
N THR A 732 -25.21 27.16 -20.45
CA THR A 732 -24.72 28.13 -19.45
C THR A 732 -25.74 28.33 -18.31
N GLU A 733 -27.00 28.06 -18.52
CA GLU A 733 -28.09 28.25 -17.55
C GLU A 733 -28.44 26.98 -16.77
N ILE A 734 -27.94 25.81 -17.19
CA ILE A 734 -28.38 24.51 -16.66
C ILE A 734 -28.21 24.40 -15.15
N VAL A 735 -27.09 24.89 -14.59
CA VAL A 735 -26.81 24.81 -13.15
C VAL A 735 -27.82 25.61 -12.33
N ASP A 736 -28.18 26.82 -12.80
CA ASP A 736 -29.13 27.66 -12.10
C ASP A 736 -30.55 27.10 -12.21
N LYS A 737 -30.91 26.53 -13.36
CA LYS A 737 -32.21 25.86 -13.56
C LYS A 737 -32.36 24.60 -12.71
N VAL A 738 -31.28 23.78 -12.58
CA VAL A 738 -31.27 22.61 -11.71
C VAL A 738 -31.39 23.03 -10.22
N ARG A 739 -30.70 24.10 -9.81
CA ARG A 739 -30.86 24.67 -8.45
C ARG A 739 -32.29 25.12 -8.22
N ALA A 740 -32.83 25.91 -9.12
CA ALA A 740 -34.22 26.40 -9.02
C ALA A 740 -35.23 25.25 -8.95
N LEU A 741 -35.04 24.17 -9.72
CA LEU A 741 -35.87 22.97 -9.66
C LEU A 741 -35.79 22.27 -8.31
N THR A 742 -34.59 22.08 -7.81
CA THR A 742 -34.32 21.46 -6.49
C THR A 742 -34.98 22.26 -5.36
N ASP A 743 -34.86 23.59 -5.42
CA ASP A 743 -35.50 24.45 -4.44
C ASP A 743 -37.03 24.46 -4.56
N ARG A 744 -37.54 24.36 -5.79
CA ARG A 744 -38.99 24.19 -6.06
C ARG A 744 -39.49 22.85 -5.51
N GLN A 745 -38.76 21.77 -5.74
CA GLN A 745 -39.11 20.45 -5.22
C GLN A 745 -39.21 20.48 -3.68
N LYS A 746 -38.17 21.00 -2.99
CA LYS A 746 -38.17 21.12 -1.54
C LYS A 746 -39.34 21.96 -1.03
N ARG A 747 -39.72 23.00 -1.76
CA ARG A 747 -40.88 23.87 -1.43
C ARG A 747 -42.19 23.11 -1.58
N LEU A 748 -42.36 22.40 -2.70
CA LEU A 748 -43.56 21.58 -2.95
C LEU A 748 -43.72 20.46 -1.92
N GLU A 749 -42.62 19.80 -1.52
CA GLU A 749 -42.64 18.80 -0.47
C GLU A 749 -43.08 19.40 0.90
N ARG A 750 -42.60 20.61 1.25
CA ARG A 750 -43.04 21.31 2.46
C ARG A 750 -44.52 21.77 2.39
N GLU A 751 -44.96 22.23 1.23
CA GLU A 751 -46.36 22.59 1.01
C GLU A 751 -47.28 21.38 1.10
N LEU A 752 -46.85 20.23 0.53
CA LEU A 752 -47.57 18.97 0.62
C LEU A 752 -47.72 18.51 2.09
N GLU A 753 -46.65 18.55 2.85
CA GLU A 753 -46.67 18.22 4.29
C GLU A 753 -47.58 19.21 5.07
N SER A 754 -47.50 20.50 4.77
CA SER A 754 -48.39 21.52 5.39
C SER A 754 -49.84 21.29 5.07
N LEU A 755 -50.16 20.96 3.79
CA LEU A 755 -51.55 20.67 3.37
C LEU A 755 -52.07 19.38 4.01
N LYS A 756 -51.27 18.34 4.09
CA LYS A 756 -51.60 17.10 4.82
C LYS A 756 -51.88 17.38 6.30
N ALA A 757 -51.04 18.18 6.96
CA ALA A 757 -51.25 18.59 8.32
C ALA A 757 -52.51 19.42 8.57
N LYS A 758 -52.83 20.32 7.64
CA LYS A 758 -54.08 21.09 7.64
C LYS A 758 -55.32 20.22 7.44
N LEU A 759 -55.32 19.30 6.49
CA LEU A 759 -56.39 18.32 6.29
C LEU A 759 -56.62 17.48 7.53
N ALA A 760 -55.53 17.00 8.13
CA ALA A 760 -55.58 16.26 9.39
C ALA A 760 -56.21 17.09 10.54
N SER A 761 -55.87 18.40 10.63
CA SER A 761 -56.43 19.26 11.65
C SER A 761 -57.89 19.62 11.46
N GLY A 762 -58.37 19.80 10.21
CA GLY A 762 -59.76 20.04 9.89
C GLY A 762 -60.65 18.82 10.19
N ALA A 763 -60.21 17.65 9.80
CA ALA A 763 -60.94 16.40 10.05
C ALA A 763 -61.06 16.09 11.56
N THR A 764 -60.09 16.47 12.39
CA THR A 764 -60.11 16.22 13.85
C THR A 764 -61.08 17.17 14.60
N ALA A 765 -61.30 18.39 14.12
CA ALA A 765 -62.23 19.33 14.73
C ALA A 765 -63.67 18.86 14.63
N ASP A 766 -64.08 18.32 13.49
CA ASP A 766 -65.45 17.77 13.27
C ASP A 766 -65.70 16.46 14.03
N LEU A 767 -64.61 15.66 14.25
CA LEU A 767 -64.69 14.35 14.93
C LEU A 767 -65.01 14.49 16.42
N GLY A 768 -64.54 15.55 17.09
CA GLY A 768 -64.83 15.82 18.48
C GLY A 768 -66.35 16.00 18.73
N ALA A 769 -67.09 16.57 17.77
CA ALA A 769 -68.52 16.76 17.82
C ALA A 769 -69.34 15.47 17.58
N SER A 770 -68.74 14.43 16.92
CA SER A 770 -69.35 13.16 16.60
C SER A 770 -69.17 12.08 17.71
N ALA A 771 -68.58 12.44 18.86
CA ALA A 771 -68.35 11.51 19.95
C ALA A 771 -69.68 11.03 20.56
N VAL A 772 -69.83 9.73 20.67
CA VAL A 772 -70.96 9.09 21.33
C VAL A 772 -70.70 8.96 22.84
N ASP A 773 -71.65 9.39 23.66
CA ASP A 773 -71.54 9.20 25.10
C ASP A 773 -71.94 7.77 25.50
N VAL A 774 -71.04 7.05 26.13
CA VAL A 774 -71.26 5.68 26.64
C VAL A 774 -70.94 5.67 28.13
N ALA A 775 -71.96 5.73 28.98
CA ALA A 775 -71.83 5.75 30.44
C ALA A 775 -70.93 6.87 30.96
N GLY A 776 -71.02 8.08 30.40
CA GLY A 776 -70.24 9.26 30.79
C GLY A 776 -68.81 9.33 30.13
N VAL A 777 -68.48 8.36 29.23
CA VAL A 777 -67.21 8.36 28.49
C VAL A 777 -67.47 8.70 27.04
N LYS A 778 -66.69 9.62 26.49
CA LYS A 778 -66.78 10.00 25.05
C LYS A 778 -66.11 8.92 24.17
N VAL A 779 -66.81 8.28 23.29
CA VAL A 779 -66.34 7.23 22.41
C VAL A 779 -66.35 7.71 20.94
N ILE A 780 -65.20 7.62 20.31
CA ILE A 780 -65.04 7.86 18.88
C ILE A 780 -64.46 6.63 18.21
N ALA A 781 -65.06 6.18 17.13
CA ALA A 781 -64.53 5.07 16.30
C ALA A 781 -64.77 5.43 14.83
N VAL A 782 -63.72 5.81 14.10
CA VAL A 782 -63.93 6.40 12.77
C VAL A 782 -62.80 6.01 11.83
N ARG A 783 -63.18 5.88 10.53
CA ARG A 783 -62.27 5.71 9.43
C ARG A 783 -61.92 7.11 8.89
N LEU A 784 -60.65 7.39 8.70
CA LEU A 784 -60.08 8.60 8.15
C LEU A 784 -59.34 8.24 6.84
N GLU A 785 -59.82 8.75 5.74
CA GLU A 785 -59.25 8.48 4.43
C GLU A 785 -57.99 9.32 4.22
N GLY A 786 -56.89 8.70 3.71
CA GLY A 786 -55.65 9.39 3.43
C GLY A 786 -54.75 9.64 4.65
N PHE A 787 -55.11 9.13 5.84
CA PHE A 787 -54.28 9.22 7.04
C PHE A 787 -53.32 8.03 7.16
N ASP A 788 -52.02 8.30 7.24
CA ASP A 788 -51.02 7.30 7.59
C ASP A 788 -50.92 7.12 9.11
N ALA A 789 -50.09 6.17 9.56
CA ALA A 789 -49.93 5.87 10.99
C ALA A 789 -49.45 7.06 11.83
N LYS A 790 -48.66 7.97 11.24
CA LYS A 790 -48.17 9.19 11.89
C LYS A 790 -49.29 10.23 12.05
N ALA A 791 -50.03 10.47 10.98
CA ALA A 791 -51.16 11.40 10.99
C ALA A 791 -52.27 10.94 11.95
N LEU A 792 -52.57 9.63 12.02
CA LEU A 792 -53.49 9.08 12.99
C LEU A 792 -53.04 9.29 14.46
N ARG A 793 -51.74 9.21 14.74
CA ARG A 793 -51.19 9.43 16.07
C ARG A 793 -51.37 10.91 16.48
N GLU A 794 -51.02 11.85 15.57
CA GLU A 794 -51.20 13.29 15.82
C GLU A 794 -52.69 13.64 16.00
N ALA A 795 -53.58 13.04 15.26
CA ALA A 795 -55.02 13.16 15.41
C ALA A 795 -55.49 12.59 16.77
N MET A 796 -54.98 11.44 17.17
CA MET A 796 -55.24 10.83 18.47
C MET A 796 -54.87 11.74 19.65
N ASP A 797 -53.65 12.28 19.63
CA ASP A 797 -53.16 13.17 20.72
C ASP A 797 -54.01 14.40 20.86
N ARG A 798 -54.47 15.00 19.77
CA ARG A 798 -55.37 16.18 19.77
C ARG A 798 -56.75 15.84 20.31
N LEU A 799 -57.35 14.74 19.87
CA LEU A 799 -58.67 14.31 20.35
C LEU A 799 -58.66 13.94 21.83
N LYS A 800 -57.59 13.35 22.33
CA LYS A 800 -57.38 13.10 23.75
C LYS A 800 -57.37 14.39 24.58
N GLN A 801 -56.70 15.43 24.08
CA GLN A 801 -56.66 16.72 24.78
C GLN A 801 -58.04 17.42 24.76
N GLN A 802 -58.80 17.27 23.67
CA GLN A 802 -60.09 17.93 23.48
C GLN A 802 -61.25 17.29 24.27
N LEU A 803 -61.24 15.95 24.42
CA LEU A 803 -62.44 15.22 24.88
C LEU A 803 -62.45 14.85 26.34
N GLY A 804 -61.30 14.99 27.04
CA GLY A 804 -61.21 14.51 28.44
C GLY A 804 -61.32 12.99 28.55
N ASP A 805 -62.24 12.48 29.40
CA ASP A 805 -62.50 11.07 29.57
C ASP A 805 -63.04 10.46 28.27
N SER A 806 -62.18 9.71 27.58
CA SER A 806 -62.50 9.26 26.24
C SER A 806 -61.87 7.93 25.87
N VAL A 807 -62.49 7.23 24.89
CA VAL A 807 -62.02 6.07 24.17
C VAL A 807 -62.08 6.38 22.68
N ILE A 808 -60.97 6.41 22.03
CA ILE A 808 -60.85 6.84 20.65
C ILE A 808 -60.21 5.74 19.83
N VAL A 809 -60.82 5.40 18.70
CA VAL A 809 -60.26 4.47 17.70
C VAL A 809 -60.27 5.18 16.35
N LEU A 810 -59.11 5.32 15.77
CA LEU A 810 -58.90 5.90 14.47
C LEU A 810 -58.33 4.85 13.52
N ALA A 811 -58.91 4.74 12.32
CA ALA A 811 -58.47 3.84 11.28
C ALA A 811 -58.09 4.66 10.04
N GLY A 812 -56.88 4.50 9.52
CA GLY A 812 -56.42 5.11 8.27
C GLY A 812 -56.23 4.06 7.18
N ALA A 813 -56.86 4.23 6.06
CA ALA A 813 -56.78 3.31 4.93
C ALA A 813 -55.86 3.86 3.81
N ALA A 814 -54.87 3.06 3.39
CA ALA A 814 -54.01 3.39 2.27
C ALA A 814 -53.50 2.12 1.58
N GLY A 815 -53.68 2.02 0.26
CA GLY A 815 -53.15 0.92 -0.57
C GLY A 815 -53.65 -0.49 -0.19
N GLY A 816 -54.90 -0.63 0.25
CA GLY A 816 -55.50 -1.93 0.64
C GLY A 816 -55.16 -2.39 2.04
N LYS A 817 -54.41 -1.62 2.81
CA LYS A 817 -54.08 -1.87 4.21
C LYS A 817 -54.64 -0.77 5.11
N VAL A 818 -54.93 -1.13 6.36
CA VAL A 818 -55.44 -0.24 7.40
C VAL A 818 -54.43 -0.10 8.51
N ALA A 819 -54.05 1.12 8.85
CA ALA A 819 -53.40 1.45 10.08
C ALA A 819 -54.45 1.78 11.14
N LEU A 820 -54.32 1.24 12.35
CA LEU A 820 -55.20 1.45 13.47
C LEU A 820 -54.44 2.12 14.63
N VAL A 821 -55.07 3.08 15.29
CA VAL A 821 -54.59 3.65 16.54
C VAL A 821 -55.75 3.71 17.51
N ALA A 822 -55.61 3.14 18.70
CA ALA A 822 -56.56 3.24 19.78
C ALA A 822 -55.98 3.99 20.96
N GLY A 823 -56.74 4.91 21.53
CA GLY A 823 -56.35 5.70 22.69
C GLY A 823 -57.43 5.70 23.77
N VAL A 824 -57.03 5.61 25.01
CA VAL A 824 -57.87 5.71 26.17
C VAL A 824 -57.34 6.84 27.06
N ASN A 825 -58.19 7.77 27.51
CA ASN A 825 -57.80 8.93 28.26
C ASN A 825 -58.70 9.10 29.48
N GLY A 826 -58.12 9.47 30.62
CA GLY A 826 -58.81 9.78 31.85
C GLY A 826 -59.30 8.57 32.62
N SER A 827 -60.45 8.71 33.30
CA SER A 827 -61.03 7.69 34.21
C SER A 827 -61.28 6.30 33.61
N PRO A 828 -61.59 6.15 32.30
CA PRO A 828 -61.79 4.82 31.70
C PRO A 828 -60.51 3.97 31.60
N THR A 829 -59.32 4.56 31.73
CA THR A 829 -58.04 3.82 31.57
C THR A 829 -57.87 2.65 32.58
N GLY A 830 -58.53 2.71 33.73
CA GLY A 830 -58.52 1.63 34.75
C GLY A 830 -59.35 0.39 34.37
N LYS A 831 -60.33 0.54 33.48
CA LYS A 831 -61.28 -0.51 33.10
C LYS A 831 -61.16 -0.89 31.61
N VAL A 832 -60.88 0.08 30.73
CA VAL A 832 -60.73 -0.15 29.28
C VAL A 832 -59.27 0.06 28.89
N LYS A 833 -58.64 -0.92 28.30
CA LYS A 833 -57.25 -0.85 27.85
C LYS A 833 -57.20 -0.72 26.33
N ALA A 834 -56.45 0.27 25.83
CA ALA A 834 -56.31 0.54 24.41
C ALA A 834 -55.74 -0.70 23.65
N GLY A 835 -54.82 -1.46 24.25
CA GLY A 835 -54.25 -2.65 23.67
C GLY A 835 -55.26 -3.77 23.44
N GLU A 836 -56.18 -4.01 24.42
CA GLU A 836 -57.23 -5.02 24.33
C GLU A 836 -58.29 -4.63 23.28
N LEU A 837 -58.73 -3.38 23.31
CA LEU A 837 -59.66 -2.84 22.33
C LEU A 837 -59.10 -2.94 20.92
N LEU A 838 -57.87 -2.52 20.71
CA LEU A 838 -57.22 -2.57 19.39
C LEU A 838 -57.00 -3.99 18.91
N GLY A 839 -56.59 -4.92 19.80
CA GLY A 839 -56.49 -6.33 19.50
C GLY A 839 -57.80 -6.94 19.03
N HIS A 840 -58.93 -6.57 19.71
CA HIS A 840 -60.24 -7.00 19.34
C HIS A 840 -60.67 -6.50 17.94
N ILE A 841 -60.36 -5.24 17.59
CA ILE A 841 -60.68 -4.67 16.27
C ILE A 841 -59.77 -5.28 15.20
N ALA A 842 -58.45 -5.33 15.45
CA ALA A 842 -57.48 -5.83 14.52
C ALA A 842 -57.77 -7.30 14.11
N SER A 843 -58.20 -8.14 15.10
CA SER A 843 -58.55 -9.55 14.82
C SER A 843 -59.72 -9.71 13.84
N GLN A 844 -60.66 -8.77 13.83
CA GLN A 844 -61.85 -8.79 12.93
C GLN A 844 -61.50 -8.43 11.50
N ILE A 845 -60.38 -7.74 11.26
CA ILE A 845 -59.89 -7.30 9.95
C ILE A 845 -58.61 -8.06 9.53
N GLY A 846 -58.40 -9.27 10.05
CA GLY A 846 -57.25 -10.10 9.65
C GLY A 846 -55.87 -9.56 10.06
N GLY A 847 -55.81 -8.66 11.02
CA GLY A 847 -54.63 -7.97 11.45
C GLY A 847 -54.15 -8.30 12.85
N LYS A 848 -53.13 -7.56 13.31
CA LYS A 848 -52.61 -7.64 14.69
C LYS A 848 -52.41 -6.21 15.23
N GLY A 849 -52.60 -6.08 16.52
CA GLY A 849 -52.35 -4.80 17.20
C GLY A 849 -52.13 -5.00 18.70
N GLY A 850 -51.53 -4.00 19.32
CA GLY A 850 -51.26 -4.02 20.74
C GLY A 850 -50.57 -2.72 21.16
N GLY A 851 -50.35 -2.56 22.47
CA GLY A 851 -49.72 -1.40 23.02
C GLY A 851 -49.96 -1.24 24.52
N ARG A 852 -49.70 -0.04 25.01
CA ARG A 852 -49.91 0.33 26.41
C ARG A 852 -51.41 0.48 26.71
N PRO A 853 -51.80 0.50 28.01
CA PRO A 853 -53.21 0.68 28.37
C PRO A 853 -53.84 2.00 27.87
N ASP A 854 -53.05 3.03 27.73
CA ASP A 854 -53.44 4.37 27.28
C ASP A 854 -53.37 4.59 25.76
N LEU A 855 -52.51 3.82 25.04
CA LEU A 855 -52.28 3.99 23.61
C LEU A 855 -51.81 2.69 22.97
N ALA A 856 -52.47 2.27 21.92
CA ALA A 856 -52.14 1.08 21.15
C ALA A 856 -52.15 1.35 19.66
N GLN A 857 -51.33 0.59 18.90
CA GLN A 857 -51.24 0.67 17.44
C GLN A 857 -51.34 -0.72 16.82
N GLY A 858 -51.84 -0.78 15.60
CA GLY A 858 -52.00 -2.00 14.85
C GLY A 858 -52.37 -1.78 13.40
N GLY A 859 -52.76 -2.84 12.76
CA GLY A 859 -53.21 -2.73 11.36
C GLY A 859 -53.86 -4.00 10.89
N GLY A 860 -54.44 -3.98 9.73
CA GLY A 860 -55.14 -5.08 9.11
C GLY A 860 -55.44 -4.83 7.63
N GLU A 861 -56.35 -5.63 7.05
CA GLU A 861 -56.78 -5.47 5.69
C GLU A 861 -57.94 -4.46 5.57
N ASP A 862 -57.91 -3.67 4.50
CA ASP A 862 -59.01 -2.73 4.18
C ASP A 862 -60.16 -3.48 3.50
N GLY A 863 -61.24 -3.61 4.19
CA GLY A 863 -62.42 -4.32 3.70
C GLY A 863 -63.71 -3.98 4.46
N PRO A 864 -64.84 -4.59 4.09
CA PRO A 864 -66.13 -4.35 4.73
C PRO A 864 -66.17 -4.63 6.26
N ALA A 865 -65.32 -5.54 6.72
CA ALA A 865 -65.19 -5.88 8.13
C ALA A 865 -64.70 -4.71 9.01
N LEU A 866 -63.93 -3.76 8.47
CA LEU A 866 -63.48 -2.57 9.20
C LEU A 866 -64.65 -1.70 9.68
N ALA A 867 -65.63 -1.44 8.81
CA ALA A 867 -66.80 -0.64 9.17
C ALA A 867 -67.57 -1.30 10.32
N THR A 868 -67.78 -2.61 10.24
CA THR A 868 -68.49 -3.39 11.28
C THR A 868 -67.69 -3.39 12.60
N ALA A 869 -66.38 -3.55 12.54
CA ALA A 869 -65.51 -3.53 13.72
C ALA A 869 -65.49 -2.16 14.41
N LEU A 870 -65.46 -1.07 13.67
CA LEU A 870 -65.56 0.30 14.22
C LEU A 870 -66.94 0.60 14.83
N GLN A 871 -68.04 0.16 14.19
CA GLN A 871 -69.38 0.29 14.71
C GLN A 871 -69.60 -0.50 16.05
N GLY A 872 -68.88 -1.59 16.23
CA GLY A 872 -68.90 -2.37 17.44
C GLY A 872 -68.20 -1.75 18.65
N VAL A 873 -67.36 -0.73 18.45
CA VAL A 873 -66.58 -0.10 19.52
C VAL A 873 -67.41 0.45 20.68
N PRO A 874 -68.51 1.24 20.48
CA PRO A 874 -69.27 1.72 21.59
C PRO A 874 -69.88 0.60 22.46
N SER A 875 -70.35 -0.49 21.83
CA SER A 875 -70.89 -1.66 22.53
C SER A 875 -69.83 -2.40 23.33
N TRP A 876 -68.63 -2.56 22.72
CA TRP A 876 -67.50 -3.20 23.41
C TRP A 876 -67.05 -2.36 24.63
N VAL A 877 -66.93 -1.05 24.47
CA VAL A 877 -66.57 -0.14 25.57
C VAL A 877 -67.63 -0.17 26.69
N LYS A 878 -68.94 -0.20 26.35
CA LYS A 878 -70.01 -0.29 27.33
C LYS A 878 -69.92 -1.58 28.17
N GLN A 879 -69.54 -2.67 27.53
CA GLN A 879 -69.37 -3.99 28.12
C GLN A 879 -68.21 -4.04 29.15
N HIS A 880 -67.16 -3.25 28.93
CA HIS A 880 -66.00 -3.19 29.79
C HIS A 880 -65.97 -2.06 30.80
N LEU A 881 -66.89 -1.08 30.68
CA LEU A 881 -67.08 -0.08 31.72
C LEU A 881 -67.96 -0.61 32.91
N GLY A 882 -68.69 -1.68 32.68
CA GLY A 882 -69.52 -2.37 33.67
C GLY A 882 -70.93 -1.93 33.57
#